data_847abbd49862635c7ca86ebd4620538a
#
_entry.id   847abbd49862635c7ca86ebd4620538a
#
_cell.length_a   1.000
_cell.length_b   1.000
_cell.length_c   1.000
_cell.angle_alpha   90.00
_cell.angle_beta   90.00
_cell.angle_gamma   90.00
#
_symmetry.space_group_name_H-M   'P 1'
#
loop_
_entity.id
_entity.type
_entity.pdbx_description
1 polymer ?
#
loop_
_entity_poly.entity_id
_entity_poly.type
_entity_poly.pdbx_seq_one_letter_code
_entity_poly.pdbx_strand_id
1 'polypeptide(L)'
;MPLKYTLESDVDDYVKASLNALGLVKLKDYNEKSSMSEYMKESLRGSAKTQSKANFGIPDFTVEKYHIPIIVENKLSNNKHVACNKTDIKMDDNSVKNFAVNGAVYYAKNMIASKKYNEVIAIGISGESEEEIKISVYYVFSATISPKRMVKYTNLNFLQNKKSFNAFLDDAKITEEERHKIIIRTRADILRQAKKLNKLMNNCNIGTEQRVVYVSGMLLSMQDVIAEDGTVIDPGLTMDDLKCIQSEQKRDSILIISHLQEYLDQKAIMPQKKQIMIEQFKNSISLDSARDSMHKVDKIVGDLLPKEASITKQIFSFLYKYVYLEIDLTQGALDIMAEMYSTFLKYALSDGASLGKVLTPPYITNMMARILDINKDSRVMDLATGSAAFLVAAMDLMVTNANEVLGKNTTIAEEAIKNIKKNQLLGIEVDAKMYTLAASNMILRGDGSSNIRKADTFTTPPEIFDKFKANKFLLNPPFSYEEYGLPFFEYGLDHMEKGGVGAVIIQDSAGSGKSISTAKRILSKHTMIASIKMPADLFVPNAIVQTSIYIFKSGTPHDFEFDIVKFIDFRNDGYKRTERCIKEIDSPTERYSDIYLIYKLGKKALNNKAFHSYLWDLDYTYVEDTITSDGNDWNADRHIEISTIPKDYQYAESLKEAFSWDLSQKLFGVNLDIKSHIQQPYKFKKIKANNIFTIKGATPSYDKGDLEPIIDGEDSYDYIKRTSENQGICDTTGYISDSGKHPAGTFSLGLMQMMFFYRKRDWYAGQFVKKIECIDDVSEDAKLYLQTVLNGLTPKLLSYLVRDVERIFLDSDLLLPIKKDGSVDYEWMELYIQTGKKILQEQLKNWLEV
;
A
#
# COMPACT_ATOMS: atom_id res chain seq x y z
N MET A 1 8.68 26.78 -47.87
CA MET A 1 8.95 26.64 -46.42
C MET A 1 7.62 26.48 -45.75
N PRO A 2 7.42 25.48 -44.91
CA PRO A 2 6.18 25.38 -44.16
C PRO A 2 5.97 26.66 -43.32
N LEU A 3 4.73 27.10 -43.23
CA LEU A 3 4.33 28.26 -42.42
C LEU A 3 4.68 27.94 -40.97
N LYS A 4 5.57 28.74 -40.39
CA LYS A 4 5.95 28.59 -38.98
C LYS A 4 4.87 29.26 -38.07
N TYR A 5 4.36 28.51 -37.12
CA TYR A 5 3.44 29.01 -36.11
C TYR A 5 4.16 29.99 -35.17
N THR A 6 3.50 31.07 -34.82
CA THR A 6 4.08 32.12 -33.97
C THR A 6 3.31 32.32 -32.67
N LEU A 7 2.04 31.90 -32.65
CA LEU A 7 1.13 32.01 -31.50
C LEU A 7 0.50 30.66 -31.17
N GLU A 8 0.08 30.49 -29.93
CA GLU A 8 -0.66 29.29 -29.48
C GLU A 8 -2.00 29.14 -30.22
N SER A 9 -2.60 30.27 -30.67
CA SER A 9 -3.79 30.30 -31.53
C SER A 9 -3.58 29.64 -32.90
N ASP A 10 -2.37 29.60 -33.40
CA ASP A 10 -2.09 28.93 -34.68
C ASP A 10 -2.23 27.40 -34.52
N VAL A 11 -1.86 26.86 -33.36
CA VAL A 11 -2.11 25.46 -32.98
C VAL A 11 -3.61 25.22 -32.77
N ASP A 12 -4.34 26.19 -32.16
CA ASP A 12 -5.80 26.12 -32.03
C ASP A 12 -6.47 25.99 -33.42
N ASP A 13 -6.03 26.77 -34.40
CA ASP A 13 -6.58 26.74 -35.78
C ASP A 13 -6.27 25.41 -36.49
N TYR A 14 -5.10 24.83 -36.27
CA TYR A 14 -4.80 23.47 -36.74
C TYR A 14 -5.77 22.43 -36.12
N VAL A 15 -6.01 22.49 -34.82
CA VAL A 15 -6.94 21.56 -34.15
C VAL A 15 -8.37 21.73 -34.69
N LYS A 16 -8.84 22.96 -34.88
CA LYS A 16 -10.15 23.24 -35.52
C LYS A 16 -10.27 22.65 -36.91
N ALA A 17 -9.25 22.89 -37.73
CA ALA A 17 -9.19 22.36 -39.12
C ALA A 17 -9.25 20.82 -39.10
N SER A 18 -8.48 20.19 -38.19
CA SER A 18 -8.44 18.74 -38.03
C SER A 18 -9.79 18.17 -37.55
N LEU A 19 -10.44 18.77 -36.56
CA LEU A 19 -11.77 18.34 -36.07
C LEU A 19 -12.84 18.49 -37.15
N ASN A 20 -12.84 19.60 -37.90
CA ASN A 20 -13.77 19.85 -38.99
C ASN A 20 -13.55 18.86 -40.17
N ALA A 21 -12.29 18.55 -40.52
CA ALA A 21 -11.95 17.53 -41.53
C ALA A 21 -12.45 16.13 -41.15
N LEU A 22 -12.55 15.81 -39.85
CA LEU A 22 -13.13 14.58 -39.33
C LEU A 22 -14.68 14.61 -39.24
N GLY A 23 -15.31 15.69 -39.70
CA GLY A 23 -16.76 15.85 -39.69
C GLY A 23 -17.38 16.22 -38.37
N LEU A 24 -16.59 16.72 -37.41
CA LEU A 24 -17.10 17.25 -36.14
C LEU A 24 -17.53 18.71 -36.32
N VAL A 25 -18.66 19.06 -35.73
CA VAL A 25 -19.29 20.39 -35.87
C VAL A 25 -19.13 21.18 -34.57
N LYS A 26 -18.61 22.41 -34.69
CA LYS A 26 -18.47 23.34 -33.57
C LYS A 26 -19.83 23.64 -32.94
N LEU A 27 -19.87 23.78 -31.60
CA LEU A 27 -21.06 23.98 -30.76
C LEU A 27 -22.06 22.83 -30.74
N LYS A 28 -21.80 21.75 -31.48
CA LYS A 28 -22.61 20.53 -31.48
C LYS A 28 -21.77 19.33 -30.99
N ASP A 29 -20.62 19.10 -31.62
CA ASP A 29 -19.77 17.93 -31.35
C ASP A 29 -18.54 18.33 -30.52
N TYR A 30 -18.06 19.57 -30.70
CA TYR A 30 -16.94 20.11 -29.92
C TYR A 30 -17.14 21.59 -29.59
N ASN A 31 -16.49 22.03 -28.53
CA ASN A 31 -16.51 23.42 -28.04
C ASN A 31 -15.08 23.95 -27.81
N GLU A 32 -14.95 25.26 -27.91
CA GLU A 32 -13.70 25.97 -27.63
C GLU A 32 -13.82 26.74 -26.31
N LYS A 33 -12.80 26.62 -25.46
CA LYS A 33 -12.69 27.38 -24.20
C LYS A 33 -13.95 27.28 -23.34
N SER A 34 -14.57 28.40 -22.98
CA SER A 34 -15.72 28.48 -22.08
C SER A 34 -17.07 28.12 -22.72
N SER A 35 -17.09 27.74 -24.00
CA SER A 35 -18.34 27.40 -24.73
C SER A 35 -18.87 25.99 -24.44
N MET A 36 -18.21 25.22 -23.58
CA MET A 36 -18.61 23.87 -23.16
C MET A 36 -19.97 23.83 -22.43
N SER A 37 -20.59 22.66 -22.32
CA SER A 37 -21.85 22.45 -21.61
C SER A 37 -21.77 22.85 -20.13
N GLU A 38 -22.90 23.22 -19.53
CA GLU A 38 -22.96 23.56 -18.09
C GLU A 38 -22.55 22.37 -17.23
N TYR A 39 -22.91 21.15 -17.60
CA TYR A 39 -22.52 19.92 -16.89
C TYR A 39 -21.00 19.75 -16.88
N MET A 40 -20.33 20.05 -18.00
CA MET A 40 -18.88 20.02 -18.08
C MET A 40 -18.22 21.14 -17.27
N LYS A 41 -18.78 22.35 -17.29
CA LYS A 41 -18.29 23.47 -16.44
C LYS A 41 -18.36 23.13 -14.96
N GLU A 42 -19.45 22.52 -14.53
CA GLU A 42 -19.58 22.07 -13.14
C GLU A 42 -18.56 20.99 -12.78
N SER A 43 -18.25 20.07 -13.71
CA SER A 43 -17.24 19.04 -13.46
C SER A 43 -15.82 19.59 -13.34
N LEU A 44 -15.58 20.79 -13.91
CA LEU A 44 -14.30 21.49 -13.88
C LEU A 44 -14.26 22.59 -12.79
N ARG A 45 -15.27 22.70 -11.93
CA ARG A 45 -15.29 23.67 -10.84
C ARG A 45 -14.10 23.44 -9.91
N GLY A 46 -13.38 24.53 -9.56
CA GLY A 46 -12.18 24.45 -8.71
C GLY A 46 -10.89 24.07 -9.45
N SER A 47 -10.95 23.76 -10.75
CA SER A 47 -9.77 23.36 -11.55
C SER A 47 -9.15 24.49 -12.37
N ALA A 48 -9.52 25.77 -12.12
CA ALA A 48 -8.92 26.90 -12.81
C ALA A 48 -7.39 26.94 -12.53
N LYS A 49 -6.59 27.12 -13.60
CA LYS A 49 -5.12 27.21 -13.51
C LYS A 49 -4.63 28.59 -13.00
N THR A 50 -5.53 29.48 -12.57
CA THR A 50 -5.24 30.82 -12.03
C THR A 50 -5.27 30.80 -10.50
N GLN A 51 -4.71 31.85 -9.85
CA GLN A 51 -4.65 31.95 -8.38
C GLN A 51 -6.04 31.96 -7.70
N SER A 52 -7.10 32.36 -8.40
CA SER A 52 -8.47 32.27 -7.91
C SER A 52 -9.11 30.95 -8.35
N LYS A 53 -8.98 29.91 -7.56
CA LYS A 53 -9.58 28.57 -7.82
C LYS A 53 -11.10 28.54 -7.71
N ALA A 54 -11.79 29.66 -7.48
CA ALA A 54 -13.24 29.74 -7.40
C ALA A 54 -13.96 29.53 -8.73
N ASN A 55 -13.24 29.59 -9.86
CA ASN A 55 -13.78 29.45 -11.19
C ASN A 55 -13.55 28.03 -11.76
N PHE A 56 -14.36 27.64 -12.74
CA PHE A 56 -14.15 26.40 -13.46
C PHE A 56 -12.93 26.46 -14.39
N GLY A 57 -12.30 25.30 -14.62
CA GLY A 57 -11.19 25.17 -15.57
C GLY A 57 -11.65 25.39 -17.00
N ILE A 58 -10.77 25.97 -17.83
CA ILE A 58 -11.06 26.29 -19.22
C ILE A 58 -10.03 25.59 -20.10
N PRO A 59 -10.31 24.34 -20.58
CA PRO A 59 -9.47 23.69 -21.60
C PRO A 59 -9.59 24.40 -22.94
N ASP A 60 -8.60 24.22 -23.83
CA ASP A 60 -8.61 24.85 -25.15
C ASP A 60 -9.76 24.31 -26.01
N PHE A 61 -9.96 22.96 -25.98
CA PHE A 61 -11.11 22.32 -26.63
C PHE A 61 -11.70 21.22 -25.75
N THR A 62 -13.03 21.03 -25.91
CA THR A 62 -13.77 19.89 -25.38
C THR A 62 -14.55 19.21 -26.51
N VAL A 63 -14.57 17.87 -26.55
CA VAL A 63 -15.42 17.11 -27.45
C VAL A 63 -16.45 16.34 -26.63
N GLU A 64 -17.72 16.64 -26.89
CA GLU A 64 -18.87 16.09 -26.16
C GLU A 64 -19.77 15.19 -27.05
N LYS A 65 -19.28 14.82 -28.22
CA LYS A 65 -20.01 13.96 -29.19
C LYS A 65 -20.19 12.53 -28.69
N TYR A 66 -19.24 12.02 -27.92
CA TYR A 66 -19.21 10.63 -27.45
C TYR A 66 -19.61 10.54 -25.99
N HIS A 67 -19.93 9.33 -25.52
CA HIS A 67 -20.28 9.08 -24.12
C HIS A 67 -19.13 9.29 -23.12
N ILE A 68 -17.88 9.32 -23.62
CA ILE A 68 -16.70 9.71 -22.85
C ILE A 68 -16.26 11.09 -23.33
N PRO A 69 -16.16 12.09 -22.44
CA PRO A 69 -15.72 13.43 -22.81
C PRO A 69 -14.22 13.44 -23.13
N ILE A 70 -13.83 14.38 -23.99
CA ILE A 70 -12.45 14.55 -24.44
C ILE A 70 -12.02 15.96 -24.15
N ILE A 71 -10.88 16.10 -23.51
CA ILE A 71 -10.22 17.38 -23.21
C ILE A 71 -8.98 17.54 -24.05
N VAL A 72 -8.81 18.69 -24.70
CA VAL A 72 -7.61 19.02 -25.49
C VAL A 72 -6.96 20.27 -24.92
N GLU A 73 -5.66 20.22 -24.75
CA GLU A 73 -4.80 21.33 -24.37
C GLU A 73 -3.67 21.51 -25.39
N ASN A 74 -3.42 22.73 -25.78
CA ASN A 74 -2.47 23.09 -26.81
C ASN A 74 -1.29 23.88 -26.26
N LYS A 75 -0.11 23.73 -26.89
CA LYS A 75 1.06 24.57 -26.66
C LYS A 75 1.83 24.79 -27.96
N LEU A 76 2.37 25.99 -28.14
CA LEU A 76 3.09 26.34 -29.35
C LEU A 76 4.39 25.54 -29.53
N SER A 77 5.13 25.26 -28.46
CA SER A 77 6.45 24.61 -28.56
C SER A 77 6.41 23.14 -28.15
N ASN A 78 7.08 22.28 -28.91
CA ASN A 78 7.27 20.88 -28.56
C ASN A 78 8.06 20.64 -27.27
N ASN A 79 8.85 21.62 -26.83
CA ASN A 79 9.50 21.59 -25.51
C ASN A 79 8.49 21.72 -24.36
N LYS A 80 7.27 22.18 -24.65
CA LYS A 80 6.15 22.27 -23.71
C LYS A 80 5.09 21.19 -23.92
N HIS A 81 5.47 20.06 -24.51
CA HIS A 81 4.53 18.98 -24.79
C HIS A 81 4.13 18.23 -23.51
N VAL A 82 5.10 17.68 -22.78
CA VAL A 82 4.87 16.95 -21.54
C VAL A 82 6.03 17.11 -20.56
N ALA A 83 5.73 17.31 -19.29
CA ALA A 83 6.69 17.26 -18.19
C ALA A 83 6.43 15.98 -17.38
N CYS A 84 7.45 15.13 -17.25
CA CYS A 84 7.39 13.88 -16.51
C CYS A 84 8.42 13.87 -15.37
N ASN A 85 8.11 13.15 -14.29
CA ASN A 85 9.10 12.49 -13.45
C ASN A 85 9.54 11.20 -14.16
N LYS A 86 10.45 10.40 -13.56
CA LYS A 86 10.96 9.18 -14.20
C LYS A 86 9.87 8.27 -14.80
N THR A 87 8.70 8.22 -14.19
CA THR A 87 7.60 7.32 -14.57
C THR A 87 6.24 8.00 -14.75
N ASP A 88 6.01 9.20 -14.16
CA ASP A 88 4.70 9.81 -14.11
C ASP A 88 4.66 11.24 -14.64
N ILE A 89 3.48 11.64 -15.11
CA ILE A 89 3.20 13.00 -15.55
C ILE A 89 3.19 13.92 -14.33
N LYS A 90 4.00 14.99 -14.36
CA LYS A 90 4.03 15.98 -13.26
C LYS A 90 2.72 16.74 -13.16
N MET A 91 2.20 16.87 -11.92
CA MET A 91 0.94 17.58 -11.64
C MET A 91 1.16 18.84 -10.78
N ASP A 92 2.40 19.37 -10.69
CA ASP A 92 2.66 20.64 -10.05
C ASP A 92 2.10 21.82 -10.88
N ASP A 93 1.80 22.94 -10.22
CA ASP A 93 1.17 24.10 -10.84
C ASP A 93 1.93 24.64 -12.07
N ASN A 94 3.25 24.58 -12.05
CA ASN A 94 4.08 25.04 -13.18
C ASN A 94 3.94 24.10 -14.37
N SER A 95 3.99 22.76 -14.14
CA SER A 95 3.84 21.77 -15.20
C SER A 95 2.45 21.79 -15.81
N VAL A 96 1.41 21.90 -14.98
CA VAL A 96 0.01 21.97 -15.42
C VAL A 96 -0.28 23.21 -16.28
N LYS A 97 0.35 24.35 -15.98
CA LYS A 97 0.17 25.59 -16.76
C LYS A 97 0.90 25.59 -18.07
N ASN A 98 2.11 25.05 -18.09
CA ASN A 98 3.05 25.26 -19.18
C ASN A 98 3.16 24.10 -20.18
N PHE A 99 2.60 22.91 -19.86
CA PHE A 99 2.72 21.74 -20.72
C PHE A 99 1.35 21.22 -21.17
N ALA A 100 1.24 20.90 -22.46
CA ALA A 100 -0.02 20.50 -23.08
C ALA A 100 -0.63 19.24 -22.43
N VAL A 101 0.13 18.16 -22.35
CA VAL A 101 -0.34 16.89 -21.76
C VAL A 101 -0.68 17.07 -20.28
N ASN A 102 0.17 17.76 -19.50
CA ASN A 102 -0.04 17.96 -18.06
C ASN A 102 -1.33 18.73 -17.80
N GLY A 103 -1.61 19.75 -18.61
CA GLY A 103 -2.83 20.54 -18.55
C GLY A 103 -4.08 19.72 -18.86
N ALA A 104 -4.05 18.96 -19.95
CA ALA A 104 -5.16 18.08 -20.35
C ALA A 104 -5.46 17.01 -19.31
N VAL A 105 -4.43 16.31 -18.82
CA VAL A 105 -4.56 15.28 -17.78
C VAL A 105 -5.04 15.88 -16.46
N TYR A 106 -4.58 17.07 -16.07
CA TYR A 106 -5.05 17.77 -14.89
C TYR A 106 -6.56 18.02 -14.94
N TYR A 107 -7.07 18.57 -16.03
CA TYR A 107 -8.50 18.79 -16.18
C TYR A 107 -9.29 17.46 -16.17
N ALA A 108 -8.82 16.46 -16.90
CA ALA A 108 -9.45 15.15 -16.92
C ALA A 108 -9.55 14.51 -15.52
N LYS A 109 -8.47 14.60 -14.75
CA LYS A 109 -8.47 14.12 -13.35
C LYS A 109 -9.44 14.87 -12.45
N ASN A 110 -9.55 16.20 -12.60
CA ASN A 110 -10.53 16.99 -11.85
C ASN A 110 -11.98 16.65 -12.23
N MET A 111 -12.27 16.40 -13.51
CA MET A 111 -13.59 15.95 -13.97
C MET A 111 -14.00 14.63 -13.33
N ILE A 112 -13.07 13.68 -13.21
CA ILE A 112 -13.30 12.41 -12.51
C ILE A 112 -13.48 12.65 -11.00
N ALA A 113 -12.64 13.49 -10.39
CA ALA A 113 -12.73 13.83 -8.96
C ALA A 113 -14.08 14.49 -8.61
N SER A 114 -14.72 15.18 -9.56
CA SER A 114 -16.09 15.74 -9.39
C SER A 114 -17.19 14.69 -9.37
N LYS A 115 -16.88 13.42 -9.60
CA LYS A 115 -17.82 12.27 -9.71
C LYS A 115 -18.86 12.39 -10.84
N LYS A 116 -18.74 13.40 -11.70
CA LYS A 116 -19.63 13.57 -12.86
C LYS A 116 -19.26 12.69 -14.05
N TYR A 117 -18.00 12.33 -14.13
CA TYR A 117 -17.46 11.44 -15.17
C TYR A 117 -16.57 10.36 -14.53
N ASN A 118 -16.70 9.14 -15.03
CA ASN A 118 -15.88 8.01 -14.59
C ASN A 118 -14.61 7.84 -15.44
N GLU A 119 -14.66 8.37 -16.65
CA GLU A 119 -13.61 8.21 -17.68
C GLU A 119 -13.53 9.48 -18.50
N VAL A 120 -12.33 9.91 -18.86
CA VAL A 120 -12.06 11.09 -19.70
C VAL A 120 -10.88 10.80 -20.60
N ILE A 121 -10.92 11.27 -21.85
CA ILE A 121 -9.78 11.22 -22.76
C ILE A 121 -9.07 12.58 -22.69
N ALA A 122 -7.79 12.57 -22.38
CA ALA A 122 -6.95 13.76 -22.34
C ALA A 122 -5.98 13.77 -23.53
N ILE A 123 -5.97 14.86 -24.28
CA ILE A 123 -5.12 15.03 -25.47
C ILE A 123 -4.26 16.28 -25.29
N GLY A 124 -2.95 16.10 -25.35
CA GLY A 124 -2.00 17.21 -25.43
C GLY A 124 -1.48 17.36 -26.84
N ILE A 125 -1.53 18.58 -27.37
CA ILE A 125 -1.07 18.93 -28.72
C ILE A 125 -0.03 20.05 -28.65
N SER A 126 1.05 19.90 -29.39
CA SER A 126 2.06 20.96 -29.49
C SER A 126 2.79 20.92 -30.83
N GLY A 127 3.31 22.06 -31.28
CA GLY A 127 4.12 22.14 -32.50
C GLY A 127 4.32 23.55 -32.97
N GLU A 128 5.41 23.80 -33.67
CA GLU A 128 5.78 25.13 -34.24
C GLU A 128 5.49 25.19 -35.73
N SER A 129 5.00 24.12 -36.35
CA SER A 129 4.52 24.04 -37.74
C SER A 129 3.62 22.81 -37.89
N GLU A 130 2.84 22.72 -38.95
CA GLU A 130 1.96 21.58 -39.24
C GLU A 130 2.72 20.24 -39.29
N GLU A 131 3.94 20.25 -39.85
CA GLU A 131 4.80 19.06 -39.97
C GLU A 131 5.38 18.61 -38.60
N GLU A 132 5.49 19.53 -37.63
CA GLU A 132 6.07 19.26 -36.31
C GLU A 132 5.04 19.04 -35.23
N ILE A 133 3.75 19.00 -35.60
CA ILE A 133 2.66 18.76 -34.62
C ILE A 133 2.86 17.42 -33.97
N LYS A 134 2.88 17.47 -32.63
CA LYS A 134 2.95 16.31 -31.75
C LYS A 134 1.64 16.15 -30.97
N ILE A 135 1.04 14.99 -31.09
CA ILE A 135 -0.21 14.64 -30.41
C ILE A 135 0.04 13.46 -29.48
N SER A 136 -0.38 13.59 -28.23
CA SER A 136 -0.37 12.50 -27.26
C SER A 136 -1.74 12.33 -26.63
N VAL A 137 -2.25 11.11 -26.67
CA VAL A 137 -3.56 10.75 -26.19
C VAL A 137 -3.42 9.90 -24.92
N TYR A 138 -4.18 10.23 -23.90
CA TYR A 138 -4.22 9.53 -22.63
C TYR A 138 -5.65 9.16 -22.26
N TYR A 139 -5.84 7.93 -21.83
CA TYR A 139 -7.09 7.48 -21.22
C TYR A 139 -6.99 7.63 -19.70
N VAL A 140 -7.84 8.49 -19.15
CA VAL A 140 -7.88 8.83 -17.73
C VAL A 140 -9.12 8.19 -17.14
N PHE A 141 -8.91 7.26 -16.20
CA PHE A 141 -9.96 6.46 -15.57
C PHE A 141 -9.93 6.61 -14.04
N SER A 142 -9.05 7.46 -13.54
CA SER A 142 -8.90 7.75 -12.11
C SER A 142 -8.33 9.15 -11.91
N ALA A 143 -8.77 9.84 -10.87
CA ALA A 143 -8.23 11.15 -10.50
C ALA A 143 -6.79 11.06 -9.98
N THR A 144 -6.38 9.93 -9.46
CA THR A 144 -5.11 9.75 -8.73
C THR A 144 -4.15 8.83 -9.47
N ILE A 145 -4.63 7.76 -10.06
CA ILE A 145 -3.80 6.80 -10.81
C ILE A 145 -3.25 7.44 -12.09
N SER A 146 -2.04 7.05 -12.48
CA SER A 146 -1.44 7.50 -13.73
C SER A 146 -2.28 7.07 -14.92
N PRO A 147 -2.55 7.99 -15.87
CA PRO A 147 -3.39 7.68 -17.01
C PRO A 147 -2.67 6.73 -17.97
N LYS A 148 -3.43 5.89 -18.67
CA LYS A 148 -2.90 5.02 -19.72
C LYS A 148 -2.55 5.82 -20.96
N ARG A 149 -1.27 5.82 -21.36
CA ARG A 149 -0.83 6.44 -22.60
C ARG A 149 -1.22 5.59 -23.80
N MET A 150 -1.93 6.16 -24.74
CA MET A 150 -2.39 5.51 -25.95
C MET A 150 -1.37 5.68 -27.08
N VAL A 151 -0.26 4.94 -27.01
CA VAL A 151 0.94 5.14 -27.88
C VAL A 151 0.64 5.00 -29.36
N LYS A 152 -0.32 4.17 -29.76
CA LYS A 152 -0.73 3.95 -31.16
C LYS A 152 -1.46 5.17 -31.76
N TYR A 153 -1.98 6.07 -30.93
CA TYR A 153 -2.86 7.17 -31.34
C TYR A 153 -2.08 8.48 -31.34
N THR A 154 -1.46 8.78 -32.48
CA THR A 154 -0.63 9.99 -32.70
C THR A 154 -1.34 11.06 -33.54
N ASN A 155 -2.63 10.84 -33.82
CA ASN A 155 -3.49 11.78 -34.57
C ASN A 155 -4.93 11.66 -34.05
N LEU A 156 -5.83 12.51 -34.56
CA LEU A 156 -7.23 12.59 -34.11
C LEU A 156 -8.19 11.67 -34.90
N ASN A 157 -7.71 10.79 -35.78
CA ASN A 157 -8.53 9.98 -36.67
C ASN A 157 -9.52 9.04 -35.96
N PHE A 158 -9.19 8.65 -34.74
CA PHE A 158 -10.12 7.83 -33.91
C PHE A 158 -11.42 8.57 -33.58
N LEU A 159 -11.51 9.90 -33.73
CA LEU A 159 -12.70 10.73 -33.53
C LEU A 159 -13.60 10.82 -34.77
N GLN A 160 -13.25 10.19 -35.88
CA GLN A 160 -13.97 10.32 -37.13
C GLN A 160 -15.40 9.80 -37.05
N ASN A 161 -15.59 8.62 -36.46
CA ASN A 161 -16.90 7.98 -36.36
C ASN A 161 -16.97 7.04 -35.14
N LYS A 162 -18.20 6.56 -34.83
CA LYS A 162 -18.44 5.66 -33.69
C LYS A 162 -17.63 4.36 -33.76
N LYS A 163 -17.36 3.83 -34.96
CA LYS A 163 -16.60 2.58 -35.11
C LYS A 163 -15.12 2.78 -34.73
N SER A 164 -14.48 3.84 -35.24
CA SER A 164 -13.10 4.17 -34.90
C SER A 164 -12.93 4.54 -33.44
N PHE A 165 -13.93 5.23 -32.86
CA PHE A 165 -13.95 5.56 -31.45
C PHE A 165 -14.11 4.32 -30.56
N ASN A 166 -14.99 3.37 -30.91
CA ASN A 166 -15.11 2.12 -30.16
C ASN A 166 -13.84 1.26 -30.22
N ALA A 167 -13.17 1.20 -31.38
CA ALA A 167 -11.88 0.53 -31.52
C ALA A 167 -10.81 1.16 -30.60
N PHE A 168 -10.80 2.49 -30.49
CA PHE A 168 -9.95 3.18 -29.52
C PHE A 168 -10.30 2.77 -28.07
N LEU A 169 -11.58 2.69 -27.72
CA LEU A 169 -11.99 2.30 -26.38
C LEU A 169 -11.64 0.85 -26.05
N ASP A 170 -11.70 -0.06 -27.02
CA ASP A 170 -11.28 -1.44 -26.83
C ASP A 170 -9.78 -1.54 -26.55
N ASP A 171 -8.94 -0.74 -27.22
CA ASP A 171 -7.50 -0.61 -26.91
C ASP A 171 -7.25 0.12 -25.59
N ALA A 172 -8.14 1.02 -25.15
CA ALA A 172 -8.03 1.78 -23.92
C ALA A 172 -8.39 0.95 -22.68
N LYS A 173 -9.23 -0.08 -22.81
CA LYS A 173 -9.59 -0.96 -21.70
C LYS A 173 -8.35 -1.48 -20.98
N ILE A 174 -8.42 -1.44 -19.65
CA ILE A 174 -7.34 -1.93 -18.82
C ILE A 174 -7.39 -3.46 -18.78
N THR A 175 -6.30 -4.10 -19.17
CA THR A 175 -6.18 -5.56 -19.11
C THR A 175 -6.11 -6.03 -17.64
N GLU A 176 -6.41 -7.30 -17.38
CA GLU A 176 -6.28 -7.87 -16.04
C GLU A 176 -4.83 -7.77 -15.50
N GLU A 177 -3.83 -7.90 -16.36
CA GLU A 177 -2.43 -7.72 -15.98
C GLU A 177 -2.10 -6.27 -15.61
N GLU A 178 -2.57 -5.30 -16.40
CA GLU A 178 -2.45 -3.87 -16.08
C GLU A 178 -3.19 -3.54 -14.79
N ARG A 179 -4.39 -4.10 -14.59
CA ARG A 179 -5.18 -3.96 -13.37
C ARG A 179 -4.44 -4.47 -12.16
N HIS A 180 -3.82 -5.65 -12.26
CA HIS A 180 -3.02 -6.24 -11.18
C HIS A 180 -1.82 -5.36 -10.81
N LYS A 181 -1.08 -4.85 -11.79
CA LYS A 181 0.02 -3.90 -11.56
C LYS A 181 -0.44 -2.60 -10.88
N ILE A 182 -1.59 -2.08 -11.29
CA ILE A 182 -2.20 -0.90 -10.67
C ILE A 182 -2.56 -1.19 -9.21
N ILE A 183 -3.16 -2.34 -8.93
CA ILE A 183 -3.53 -2.77 -7.57
C ILE A 183 -2.30 -2.85 -6.67
N ILE A 184 -1.23 -3.49 -7.11
CA ILE A 184 0.02 -3.61 -6.35
C ILE A 184 0.60 -2.21 -6.06
N ARG A 185 0.66 -1.35 -7.07
CA ARG A 185 1.18 0.02 -6.91
C ARG A 185 0.33 0.85 -5.96
N THR A 186 -0.99 0.81 -6.12
CA THR A 186 -1.93 1.53 -5.25
C THR A 186 -1.80 1.06 -3.81
N ARG A 187 -1.67 -0.26 -3.59
CA ARG A 187 -1.44 -0.84 -2.26
C ARG A 187 -0.14 -0.32 -1.62
N ALA A 188 0.95 -0.29 -2.37
CA ALA A 188 2.22 0.25 -1.89
C ALA A 188 2.13 1.74 -1.55
N ASP A 189 1.40 2.52 -2.35
CA ASP A 189 1.16 3.94 -2.09
C ASP A 189 0.32 4.16 -0.82
N ILE A 190 -0.73 3.35 -0.62
CA ILE A 190 -1.55 3.38 0.60
C ILE A 190 -0.70 3.07 1.84
N LEU A 191 0.14 2.04 1.77
CA LEU A 191 1.05 1.68 2.85
C LEU A 191 2.03 2.82 3.17
N ARG A 192 2.53 3.50 2.13
CA ARG A 192 3.40 4.67 2.26
C ARG A 192 2.67 5.84 2.93
N GLN A 193 1.45 6.14 2.50
CA GLN A 193 0.65 7.22 3.08
C GLN A 193 0.24 6.90 4.53
N ALA A 194 -0.11 5.65 4.85
CA ALA A 194 -0.41 5.26 6.22
C ALA A 194 0.80 5.45 7.17
N LYS A 195 2.02 5.16 6.72
CA LYS A 195 3.25 5.44 7.46
C LYS A 195 3.46 6.94 7.67
N LYS A 196 3.29 7.74 6.61
CA LYS A 196 3.41 9.21 6.69
C LYS A 196 2.38 9.80 7.64
N LEU A 197 1.13 9.33 7.57
CA LEU A 197 0.06 9.74 8.47
C LEU A 197 0.39 9.41 9.93
N ASN A 198 0.86 8.20 10.19
CA ASN A 198 1.26 7.82 11.55
C ASN A 198 2.39 8.70 12.08
N LYS A 199 3.39 9.03 11.24
CA LYS A 199 4.47 9.95 11.58
C LYS A 199 3.94 11.36 11.83
N LEU A 200 3.06 11.89 10.99
CA LEU A 200 2.41 13.19 11.17
C LEU A 200 1.67 13.24 12.51
N MET A 201 0.85 12.22 12.80
CA MET A 201 0.08 12.16 14.04
C MET A 201 0.99 12.03 15.28
N ASN A 202 2.12 11.33 15.15
CA ASN A 202 3.13 11.27 16.21
C ASN A 202 3.78 12.64 16.45
N ASN A 203 4.17 13.34 15.38
CA ASN A 203 4.73 14.71 15.47
C ASN A 203 3.73 15.69 16.07
N CYS A 204 2.43 15.44 15.87
CA CYS A 204 1.32 16.23 16.44
C CYS A 204 0.88 15.76 17.84
N ASN A 205 1.61 14.86 18.50
CA ASN A 205 1.31 14.31 19.82
C ASN A 205 -0.10 13.65 19.93
N ILE A 206 -0.58 13.01 18.86
CA ILE A 206 -1.81 12.21 18.92
C ILE A 206 -1.47 10.83 19.49
N GLY A 207 -2.08 10.50 20.63
CA GLY A 207 -1.89 9.19 21.29
C GLY A 207 -2.28 8.03 20.38
N THR A 208 -1.52 6.94 20.43
CA THR A 208 -1.70 5.77 19.54
C THR A 208 -3.12 5.23 19.55
N GLU A 209 -3.73 5.14 20.74
CA GLU A 209 -5.11 4.67 20.91
C GLU A 209 -6.19 5.60 20.32
N GLN A 210 -5.88 6.90 20.18
CA GLN A 210 -6.82 7.88 19.63
C GLN A 210 -6.77 7.93 18.08
N ARG A 211 -5.62 7.58 17.50
CA ARG A 211 -5.36 7.78 16.06
C ARG A 211 -6.43 7.16 15.18
N VAL A 212 -6.85 5.95 15.49
CA VAL A 212 -7.82 5.20 14.69
C VAL A 212 -9.19 5.89 14.69
N VAL A 213 -9.69 6.26 15.86
CA VAL A 213 -10.97 6.98 16.01
C VAL A 213 -10.87 8.36 15.35
N TYR A 214 -9.72 9.03 15.50
CA TYR A 214 -9.45 10.33 14.90
C TYR A 214 -9.57 10.29 13.36
N VAL A 215 -8.90 9.31 12.74
CA VAL A 215 -8.94 9.11 11.29
C VAL A 215 -10.37 8.76 10.82
N SER A 216 -11.05 7.85 11.51
CA SER A 216 -12.42 7.44 11.18
C SER A 216 -13.38 8.62 11.21
N GLY A 217 -13.31 9.44 12.25
CA GLY A 217 -14.17 10.61 12.40
C GLY A 217 -13.92 11.64 11.30
N MET A 218 -12.67 11.91 10.97
CA MET A 218 -12.34 12.82 9.87
C MET A 218 -12.83 12.32 8.52
N LEU A 219 -12.64 11.04 8.21
CA LEU A 219 -13.11 10.47 6.93
C LEU A 219 -14.64 10.44 6.81
N LEU A 220 -15.34 10.23 7.92
CA LEU A 220 -16.81 10.34 7.93
C LEU A 220 -17.29 11.79 7.74
N SER A 221 -16.58 12.79 8.28
CA SER A 221 -16.93 14.20 8.09
C SER A 221 -16.66 14.72 6.67
N MET A 222 -15.92 13.98 5.85
CA MET A 222 -15.70 14.27 4.43
C MET A 222 -16.83 13.72 3.53
N GLN A 223 -17.78 12.95 4.08
CA GLN A 223 -18.89 12.39 3.31
C GLN A 223 -20.04 13.39 3.19
N ASP A 224 -20.71 13.40 2.02
CA ASP A 224 -21.89 14.21 1.81
C ASP A 224 -23.06 13.73 2.69
N VAL A 225 -23.82 14.65 3.23
CA VAL A 225 -25.11 14.39 3.87
C VAL A 225 -26.17 14.35 2.79
N ILE A 226 -26.74 13.18 2.54
CA ILE A 226 -27.67 12.92 1.42
C ILE A 226 -29.04 12.61 2.00
N ALA A 227 -30.08 13.27 1.48
CA ALA A 227 -31.48 13.01 1.78
C ALA A 227 -31.95 11.64 1.23
N GLU A 228 -33.15 11.20 1.66
CA GLU A 228 -33.73 9.94 1.17
C GLU A 228 -34.00 9.95 -0.34
N ASP A 229 -34.25 11.12 -0.94
CA ASP A 229 -34.46 11.31 -2.39
C ASP A 229 -33.13 11.41 -3.19
N GLY A 230 -31.97 11.30 -2.52
CA GLY A 230 -30.66 11.37 -3.15
C GLY A 230 -30.09 12.79 -3.31
N THR A 231 -30.82 13.83 -2.86
CA THR A 231 -30.28 15.20 -2.89
C THR A 231 -29.22 15.42 -1.80
N VAL A 232 -28.15 16.14 -2.14
CA VAL A 232 -27.13 16.54 -1.16
C VAL A 232 -27.69 17.68 -0.32
N ILE A 233 -27.91 17.44 0.98
CA ILE A 233 -28.36 18.43 1.97
C ILE A 233 -27.20 19.30 2.41
N ASP A 234 -26.06 18.66 2.75
CA ASP A 234 -24.85 19.30 3.18
C ASP A 234 -23.63 18.58 2.57
N PRO A 235 -22.78 19.28 1.81
CA PRO A 235 -21.60 18.65 1.21
C PRO A 235 -20.58 18.30 2.27
N GLY A 236 -19.86 17.19 2.06
CA GLY A 236 -18.76 16.77 2.91
C GLY A 236 -17.70 17.86 3.09
N LEU A 237 -17.09 17.90 4.27
CA LEU A 237 -16.07 18.90 4.57
C LEU A 237 -14.84 18.72 3.68
N THR A 238 -14.29 19.85 3.24
CA THR A 238 -13.06 19.96 2.45
C THR A 238 -11.95 20.62 3.25
N MET A 239 -10.73 20.64 2.73
CA MET A 239 -9.60 21.35 3.36
C MET A 239 -9.87 22.86 3.54
N ASP A 240 -10.70 23.44 2.65
CA ASP A 240 -10.99 24.88 2.63
C ASP A 240 -12.05 25.28 3.67
N ASP A 241 -12.81 24.34 4.22
CA ASP A 241 -13.79 24.59 5.27
C ASP A 241 -13.14 24.78 6.64
N LEU A 242 -12.00 24.14 6.89
CA LEU A 242 -11.22 24.29 8.11
C LEU A 242 -10.40 25.59 8.07
N LYS A 243 -10.82 26.59 8.80
CA LYS A 243 -10.25 27.96 8.73
C LYS A 243 -9.35 28.33 9.90
N CYS A 244 -9.04 27.40 10.77
CA CYS A 244 -8.21 27.61 11.97
C CYS A 244 -8.76 28.73 12.88
N ILE A 245 -10.08 28.84 13.02
CA ILE A 245 -10.76 29.83 13.86
C ILE A 245 -10.58 29.44 15.31
N GLN A 246 -10.19 30.41 16.18
CA GLN A 246 -9.95 30.17 17.61
C GLN A 246 -11.21 30.24 18.49
N SER A 247 -12.35 30.57 17.92
CA SER A 247 -13.61 30.61 18.67
C SER A 247 -14.03 29.22 19.13
N GLU A 248 -14.38 29.07 20.39
CA GLU A 248 -14.74 27.79 21.01
C GLU A 248 -15.88 27.08 20.28
N GLN A 249 -16.80 27.80 19.67
CA GLN A 249 -17.92 27.24 18.92
C GLN A 249 -17.63 27.01 17.42
N LYS A 250 -16.56 27.61 16.87
CA LYS A 250 -16.25 27.60 15.42
C LYS A 250 -14.87 27.01 15.11
N ARG A 251 -14.18 26.43 16.06
CA ARG A 251 -12.89 25.80 15.85
C ARG A 251 -13.02 24.55 14.97
N ASP A 252 -11.98 24.23 14.23
CA ASP A 252 -11.98 23.19 13.20
C ASP A 252 -12.49 21.83 13.72
N SER A 253 -12.08 21.41 14.91
CA SER A 253 -12.52 20.15 15.50
C SER A 253 -14.04 20.12 15.84
N ILE A 254 -14.63 21.25 16.25
CA ILE A 254 -16.06 21.36 16.51
C ILE A 254 -16.85 21.33 15.20
N LEU A 255 -16.35 21.98 14.14
CA LEU A 255 -16.93 21.88 12.81
C LEU A 255 -17.00 20.42 12.33
N ILE A 256 -15.89 19.67 12.49
CA ILE A 256 -15.83 18.25 12.15
C ILE A 256 -16.87 17.46 12.95
N ILE A 257 -16.97 17.66 14.26
CA ILE A 257 -17.95 16.95 15.10
C ILE A 257 -19.39 17.31 14.78
N SER A 258 -19.68 18.59 14.44
CA SER A 258 -21.01 19.04 14.04
C SER A 258 -21.47 18.35 12.76
N HIS A 259 -20.63 18.40 11.73
CA HIS A 259 -20.91 17.72 10.45
C HIS A 259 -21.01 16.19 10.62
N LEU A 260 -20.16 15.57 11.45
CA LEU A 260 -20.29 14.15 11.80
C LEU A 260 -21.64 13.82 12.43
N GLN A 261 -22.11 14.66 13.32
CA GLN A 261 -23.40 14.45 13.97
C GLN A 261 -24.54 14.53 12.95
N GLU A 262 -24.54 15.55 12.08
CA GLU A 262 -25.52 15.72 11.00
C GLU A 262 -25.50 14.52 10.04
N TYR A 263 -24.29 14.09 9.63
CA TYR A 263 -24.11 12.91 8.78
C TYR A 263 -24.67 11.63 9.42
N LEU A 264 -24.36 11.39 10.70
CA LEU A 264 -24.86 10.21 11.42
C LEU A 264 -26.38 10.29 11.71
N ASP A 265 -26.95 11.49 11.82
CA ASP A 265 -28.38 11.69 12.03
C ASP A 265 -29.21 11.31 10.80
N GLN A 266 -28.65 11.43 9.62
CA GLN A 266 -29.28 10.96 8.36
C GLN A 266 -29.14 9.43 8.17
N LYS A 267 -28.34 8.75 8.97
CA LYS A 267 -28.24 7.29 8.89
C LYS A 267 -29.24 6.61 9.81
N ALA A 268 -29.80 5.49 9.36
CA ALA A 268 -30.76 4.69 10.13
C ALA A 268 -30.11 3.94 11.32
N ILE A 269 -29.28 4.63 12.10
CA ILE A 269 -28.56 4.11 13.26
C ILE A 269 -29.36 4.42 14.53
N MET A 270 -29.45 3.46 15.46
CA MET A 270 -30.15 3.67 16.73
C MET A 270 -29.53 4.82 17.53
N PRO A 271 -30.34 5.68 18.19
CA PRO A 271 -29.85 6.86 18.90
C PRO A 271 -28.73 6.57 19.90
N GLN A 272 -28.85 5.49 20.68
CA GLN A 272 -27.82 5.09 21.66
C GLN A 272 -26.47 4.77 20.99
N LYS A 273 -26.48 4.17 19.81
CA LYS A 273 -25.26 3.85 19.06
C LYS A 273 -24.60 5.11 18.51
N LYS A 274 -25.39 6.04 17.95
CA LYS A 274 -24.91 7.36 17.52
C LYS A 274 -24.23 8.10 18.68
N GLN A 275 -24.86 8.09 19.85
CA GLN A 275 -24.33 8.76 21.03
C GLN A 275 -22.95 8.21 21.41
N ILE A 276 -22.79 6.88 21.45
CA ILE A 276 -21.49 6.24 21.73
C ILE A 276 -20.42 6.67 20.70
N MET A 277 -20.74 6.64 19.41
CA MET A 277 -19.80 7.05 18.36
C MET A 277 -19.42 8.52 18.51
N ILE A 278 -20.39 9.41 18.64
CA ILE A 278 -20.13 10.85 18.79
C ILE A 278 -19.31 11.14 20.04
N GLU A 279 -19.56 10.46 21.15
CA GLU A 279 -18.74 10.59 22.35
C GLU A 279 -17.29 10.19 22.11
N GLN A 280 -17.04 9.07 21.45
CA GLN A 280 -15.67 8.62 21.11
C GLN A 280 -14.99 9.61 20.16
N PHE A 281 -15.71 10.15 19.16
CA PHE A 281 -15.17 11.16 18.28
C PHE A 281 -14.86 12.47 19.01
N LYS A 282 -15.76 12.95 19.87
CA LYS A 282 -15.53 14.14 20.71
C LYS A 282 -14.29 13.97 21.56
N ASN A 283 -14.17 12.85 22.26
CA ASN A 283 -13.02 12.55 23.11
C ASN A 283 -11.70 12.46 22.36
N SER A 284 -11.74 12.01 21.11
CA SER A 284 -10.52 11.88 20.30
C SER A 284 -10.16 13.16 19.57
N ILE A 285 -11.12 13.86 18.96
CA ILE A 285 -10.88 14.95 18.00
C ILE A 285 -10.97 16.31 18.69
N SER A 286 -12.01 16.56 19.52
CA SER A 286 -12.35 17.90 19.99
C SER A 286 -12.02 18.21 21.44
N LEU A 287 -11.64 17.20 22.23
CA LEU A 287 -11.37 17.40 23.66
C LEU A 287 -10.18 18.33 23.91
N ASP A 288 -9.13 18.23 23.09
CA ASP A 288 -7.93 19.04 23.20
C ASP A 288 -8.02 20.24 22.25
N SER A 289 -8.46 21.39 22.78
CA SER A 289 -8.61 22.63 22.01
C SER A 289 -7.28 23.21 21.52
N ALA A 290 -6.15 22.85 22.12
CA ALA A 290 -4.83 23.30 21.67
C ALA A 290 -4.50 22.83 20.26
N ARG A 291 -5.10 21.72 19.82
CA ARG A 291 -4.93 21.19 18.44
C ARG A 291 -5.56 22.08 17.38
N ASP A 292 -6.49 22.93 17.73
CA ASP A 292 -7.11 23.90 16.82
C ASP A 292 -6.36 25.23 16.77
N SER A 293 -5.36 25.44 17.65
CA SER A 293 -4.48 26.61 17.61
C SER A 293 -3.54 26.54 16.40
N MET A 294 -3.01 27.71 16.00
CA MET A 294 -2.02 27.81 14.94
C MET A 294 -0.70 27.19 15.38
N HIS A 295 -0.21 26.27 14.60
CA HIS A 295 1.06 25.59 14.78
C HIS A 295 1.86 25.64 13.48
N LYS A 296 3.17 25.54 13.59
CA LYS A 296 4.03 25.36 12.42
C LYS A 296 3.60 24.10 11.67
N VAL A 297 3.42 24.24 10.38
CA VAL A 297 3.03 23.11 9.51
C VAL A 297 4.17 22.10 9.42
N ASP A 298 3.83 20.83 9.63
CA ASP A 298 4.77 19.72 9.46
C ASP A 298 5.20 19.60 8.00
N LYS A 299 6.45 19.20 7.78
CA LYS A 299 7.02 19.02 6.44
C LYS A 299 6.23 18.01 5.58
N ILE A 300 5.56 17.05 6.21
CA ILE A 300 4.76 16.01 5.53
C ILE A 300 3.58 16.63 4.77
N VAL A 301 3.06 17.77 5.24
CA VAL A 301 1.93 18.49 4.63
C VAL A 301 2.29 19.90 4.18
N GLY A 302 3.59 20.21 4.15
CA GLY A 302 4.09 21.56 3.81
C GLY A 302 3.71 22.05 2.42
N ASP A 303 3.53 21.10 1.48
CA ASP A 303 3.10 21.42 0.11
C ASP A 303 1.58 21.67 -0.02
N LEU A 304 0.80 21.34 1.01
CA LEU A 304 -0.66 21.48 1.01
C LEU A 304 -1.15 22.73 1.75
N LEU A 305 -0.36 23.25 2.68
CA LEU A 305 -0.79 24.24 3.65
C LEU A 305 0.18 25.42 3.73
N PRO A 306 -0.27 26.61 4.16
CA PRO A 306 0.60 27.73 4.48
C PRO A 306 1.56 27.37 5.62
N LYS A 307 2.49 28.27 5.98
CA LYS A 307 3.53 28.01 7.00
C LYS A 307 2.99 27.65 8.38
N GLU A 308 1.75 28.06 8.70
CA GLU A 308 1.07 27.80 9.95
C GLU A 308 -0.37 27.37 9.70
N ALA A 309 -0.83 26.35 10.41
CA ALA A 309 -2.19 25.84 10.40
C ALA A 309 -2.48 25.04 11.69
N SER A 310 -3.75 24.85 12.04
CA SER A 310 -4.13 24.00 13.17
C SER A 310 -3.66 22.55 12.96
N ILE A 311 -3.34 21.84 14.03
CA ILE A 311 -3.02 20.40 13.97
C ILE A 311 -4.18 19.64 13.34
N THR A 312 -5.42 19.97 13.73
CA THR A 312 -6.65 19.40 13.17
C THR A 312 -6.68 19.56 11.65
N LYS A 313 -6.41 20.76 11.13
CA LYS A 313 -6.36 21.02 9.67
C LYS A 313 -5.19 20.28 8.99
N GLN A 314 -4.04 20.19 9.62
CA GLN A 314 -2.89 19.47 9.04
C GLN A 314 -3.22 17.99 8.80
N ILE A 315 -3.79 17.30 9.80
CA ILE A 315 -4.16 15.89 9.69
C ILE A 315 -5.34 15.72 8.71
N PHE A 316 -6.34 16.59 8.80
CA PHE A 316 -7.48 16.58 7.88
C PHE A 316 -7.05 16.73 6.42
N SER A 317 -6.19 17.71 6.12
CA SER A 317 -5.70 17.97 4.77
C SER A 317 -4.90 16.81 4.20
N PHE A 318 -4.09 16.13 5.06
CA PHE A 318 -3.42 14.91 4.66
C PHE A 318 -4.41 13.81 4.28
N LEU A 319 -5.38 13.55 5.16
CA LEU A 319 -6.39 12.52 4.93
C LEU A 319 -7.24 12.83 3.70
N TYR A 320 -7.66 14.07 3.52
CA TYR A 320 -8.45 14.49 2.37
C TYR A 320 -7.70 14.22 1.06
N LYS A 321 -6.45 14.71 0.97
CA LYS A 321 -5.65 14.64 -0.26
C LYS A 321 -5.15 13.26 -0.61
N TYR A 322 -4.65 12.50 0.38
CA TYR A 322 -3.91 11.26 0.13
C TYR A 322 -4.68 9.99 0.49
N VAL A 323 -5.86 10.12 1.08
CA VAL A 323 -6.68 8.98 1.50
C VAL A 323 -8.10 9.08 0.97
N TYR A 324 -8.82 10.15 1.30
CA TYR A 324 -10.24 10.27 0.96
C TYR A 324 -10.50 10.26 -0.55
N LEU A 325 -9.73 11.06 -1.30
CA LEU A 325 -9.85 11.09 -2.76
C LEU A 325 -9.47 9.75 -3.44
N GLU A 326 -8.70 8.89 -2.76
CA GLU A 326 -8.35 7.56 -3.26
C GLU A 326 -9.45 6.51 -3.01
N ILE A 327 -10.21 6.64 -1.92
CA ILE A 327 -11.26 5.68 -1.53
C ILE A 327 -12.37 5.62 -2.58
N ASP A 328 -12.77 6.76 -3.12
CA ASP A 328 -13.87 6.85 -4.09
C ASP A 328 -13.55 6.22 -5.46
N LEU A 329 -12.28 6.01 -5.77
CA LEU A 329 -11.82 5.66 -7.11
C LEU A 329 -11.66 4.16 -7.34
N THR A 330 -11.69 3.38 -6.27
CA THR A 330 -11.41 1.93 -6.33
C THR A 330 -12.63 1.07 -6.05
N GLN A 331 -13.83 1.56 -6.33
CA GLN A 331 -15.06 0.79 -6.12
C GLN A 331 -14.92 -0.66 -6.62
N GLY A 332 -14.74 -1.58 -5.69
CA GLY A 332 -14.78 -3.03 -5.90
C GLY A 332 -13.44 -3.75 -6.17
N ALA A 333 -12.28 -3.09 -6.23
CA ALA A 333 -11.01 -3.75 -6.51
C ALA A 333 -10.04 -3.83 -5.33
N LEU A 334 -10.10 -2.87 -4.39
CA LEU A 334 -9.27 -2.82 -3.19
C LEU A 334 -10.07 -2.28 -2.02
N ASP A 335 -10.00 -2.97 -0.91
CA ASP A 335 -10.43 -2.40 0.35
C ASP A 335 -9.34 -1.46 0.90
N ILE A 336 -9.25 -0.27 0.29
CA ILE A 336 -8.29 0.78 0.69
C ILE A 336 -8.41 1.09 2.17
N MET A 337 -9.62 1.12 2.70
CA MET A 337 -9.86 1.40 4.12
C MET A 337 -9.32 0.27 4.99
N ALA A 338 -9.54 -0.99 4.63
CA ALA A 338 -9.01 -2.11 5.41
C ALA A 338 -7.47 -2.17 5.35
N GLU A 339 -6.87 -1.95 4.18
CA GLU A 339 -5.42 -1.89 4.03
C GLU A 339 -4.81 -0.72 4.81
N MET A 340 -5.42 0.46 4.71
CA MET A 340 -4.99 1.63 5.46
C MET A 340 -5.15 1.41 6.97
N TYR A 341 -6.30 0.92 7.42
CA TYR A 341 -6.55 0.65 8.84
C TYR A 341 -5.65 -0.46 9.37
N SER A 342 -5.47 -1.55 8.66
CA SER A 342 -4.57 -2.63 9.08
C SER A 342 -3.14 -2.13 9.24
N THR A 343 -2.68 -1.33 8.28
CA THR A 343 -1.35 -0.72 8.33
C THR A 343 -1.25 0.32 9.45
N PHE A 344 -2.25 1.17 9.58
CA PHE A 344 -2.29 2.21 10.60
C PHE A 344 -2.33 1.62 12.01
N LEU A 345 -3.16 0.61 12.24
CA LEU A 345 -3.23 -0.12 13.51
C LEU A 345 -1.94 -0.87 13.82
N LYS A 346 -1.27 -1.44 12.81
CA LYS A 346 0.06 -2.03 12.97
C LYS A 346 1.05 -1.03 13.59
N TYR A 347 1.05 0.22 13.14
CA TYR A 347 1.92 1.27 13.68
C TYR A 347 1.37 1.90 14.98
N ALA A 348 0.07 1.96 15.16
CA ALA A 348 -0.54 2.49 16.36
C ALA A 348 -0.44 1.54 17.57
N LEU A 349 -0.35 0.23 17.33
CA LEU A 349 -0.28 -0.81 18.36
C LEU A 349 1.17 -1.29 18.64
N SER A 350 2.15 -0.92 17.78
CA SER A 350 3.55 -1.35 17.94
C SER A 350 4.28 -0.77 19.15
N ASP A 351 3.71 0.24 19.81
CA ASP A 351 4.29 0.85 21.02
C ASP A 351 3.95 0.10 22.33
N GLY A 352 3.70 -1.20 22.25
CA GLY A 352 3.73 -2.11 23.43
C GLY A 352 2.52 -2.05 24.37
N ALA A 353 1.44 -1.36 24.06
CA ALA A 353 0.41 -1.02 25.02
C ALA A 353 -0.92 -1.79 24.92
N SER A 354 -1.09 -2.79 24.05
CA SER A 354 -2.29 -3.65 24.19
C SER A 354 -2.09 -5.04 23.58
N LEU A 355 -1.64 -5.94 24.41
CA LEU A 355 -1.75 -7.38 24.23
C LEU A 355 -3.21 -7.78 23.93
N GLY A 356 -3.45 -8.37 22.76
CA GLY A 356 -4.69 -9.09 22.48
C GLY A 356 -5.56 -8.59 21.32
N LYS A 357 -5.29 -7.43 20.72
CA LYS A 357 -6.07 -6.93 19.56
C LYS A 357 -5.33 -7.17 18.26
N VAL A 358 -5.46 -8.36 17.70
CA VAL A 358 -4.85 -8.73 16.43
C VAL A 358 -5.91 -8.64 15.33
N LEU A 359 -5.70 -7.76 14.35
CA LEU A 359 -6.59 -7.65 13.20
C LEU A 359 -6.35 -8.79 12.20
N THR A 360 -7.42 -9.34 11.69
CA THR A 360 -7.36 -10.36 10.63
C THR A 360 -7.04 -9.72 9.29
N PRO A 361 -6.01 -10.18 8.58
CA PRO A 361 -5.67 -9.65 7.25
C PRO A 361 -6.84 -9.80 6.25
N PRO A 362 -7.08 -8.82 5.35
CA PRO A 362 -8.19 -8.87 4.38
C PRO A 362 -8.21 -10.11 3.49
N TYR A 363 -7.05 -10.60 3.07
CA TYR A 363 -6.98 -11.83 2.25
C TYR A 363 -7.45 -13.07 3.03
N ILE A 364 -7.31 -13.11 4.36
CA ILE A 364 -7.84 -14.19 5.21
C ILE A 364 -9.34 -14.05 5.37
N THR A 365 -9.85 -12.84 5.66
CA THR A 365 -11.30 -12.63 5.83
C THR A 365 -12.05 -12.96 4.54
N ASN A 366 -11.52 -12.56 3.39
CA ASN A 366 -12.07 -12.91 2.09
C ASN A 366 -12.02 -14.41 1.81
N MET A 367 -10.90 -15.08 2.10
CA MET A 367 -10.77 -16.53 1.94
C MET A 367 -11.78 -17.28 2.80
N MET A 368 -11.89 -16.96 4.08
CA MET A 368 -12.82 -17.62 4.99
C MET A 368 -14.28 -17.37 4.57
N ALA A 369 -14.62 -16.17 4.15
CA ALA A 369 -15.97 -15.83 3.67
C ALA A 369 -16.31 -16.62 2.37
N ARG A 370 -15.36 -16.77 1.45
CA ARG A 370 -15.54 -17.61 0.24
C ARG A 370 -15.68 -19.10 0.56
N ILE A 371 -14.87 -19.62 1.48
CA ILE A 371 -14.92 -21.03 1.91
C ILE A 371 -16.30 -21.38 2.47
N LEU A 372 -16.94 -20.47 3.20
CA LEU A 372 -18.28 -20.66 3.72
C LEU A 372 -19.41 -20.49 2.68
N ASP A 373 -19.11 -20.21 1.42
CA ASP A 373 -20.10 -19.91 0.36
C ASP A 373 -21.07 -18.82 0.75
N ILE A 374 -20.55 -17.71 1.27
CA ILE A 374 -21.35 -16.56 1.61
C ILE A 374 -21.93 -15.96 0.31
N ASN A 375 -23.24 -15.78 0.27
CA ASN A 375 -24.00 -15.29 -0.87
C ASN A 375 -25.13 -14.34 -0.43
N LYS A 376 -25.93 -13.81 -1.36
CA LYS A 376 -26.99 -12.84 -1.09
C LYS A 376 -28.04 -13.29 -0.05
N ASP A 377 -28.18 -14.60 0.19
CA ASP A 377 -29.16 -15.17 1.13
C ASP A 377 -28.56 -15.51 2.49
N SER A 378 -27.27 -15.27 2.67
CA SER A 378 -26.55 -15.55 3.92
C SER A 378 -26.93 -14.55 5.02
N ARG A 379 -26.97 -15.02 6.27
CA ARG A 379 -27.04 -14.20 7.49
C ARG A 379 -25.77 -14.46 8.29
N VAL A 380 -24.91 -13.46 8.30
CA VAL A 380 -23.53 -13.59 8.79
C VAL A 380 -23.37 -12.96 10.18
N MET A 381 -22.80 -13.73 11.10
CA MET A 381 -22.53 -13.31 12.48
C MET A 381 -21.03 -13.28 12.76
N ASP A 382 -20.58 -12.30 13.57
CA ASP A 382 -19.24 -12.19 14.13
C ASP A 382 -19.33 -11.73 15.60
N LEU A 383 -18.88 -12.56 16.53
CA LEU A 383 -19.03 -12.34 17.98
C LEU A 383 -17.83 -11.68 18.66
N ALA A 384 -16.80 -11.38 17.92
CA ALA A 384 -15.63 -10.61 18.34
C ALA A 384 -15.22 -9.70 17.19
N THR A 385 -16.14 -8.81 16.82
CA THR A 385 -16.16 -8.10 15.52
C THR A 385 -14.90 -7.28 15.24
N GLY A 386 -14.23 -6.77 16.27
CA GLY A 386 -13.01 -5.98 16.09
C GLY A 386 -13.28 -4.76 15.18
N SER A 387 -12.60 -4.72 14.04
CA SER A 387 -12.79 -3.67 13.01
C SER A 387 -13.91 -3.96 12.00
N ALA A 388 -14.68 -5.02 12.19
CA ALA A 388 -15.68 -5.57 11.28
C ALA A 388 -15.13 -6.17 9.97
N ALA A 389 -13.86 -6.57 9.93
CA ALA A 389 -13.23 -7.06 8.71
C ALA A 389 -13.94 -8.28 8.11
N PHE A 390 -14.42 -9.22 8.92
CA PHE A 390 -15.22 -10.36 8.46
C PHE A 390 -16.59 -9.95 7.91
N LEU A 391 -17.28 -9.05 8.59
CA LEU A 391 -18.60 -8.59 8.13
C LEU A 391 -18.50 -7.78 6.83
N VAL A 392 -17.43 -7.00 6.67
CA VAL A 392 -17.12 -6.31 5.42
C VAL A 392 -16.86 -7.30 4.29
N ALA A 393 -15.98 -8.28 4.49
CA ALA A 393 -15.70 -9.30 3.48
C ALA A 393 -16.96 -10.09 3.09
N ALA A 394 -17.80 -10.43 4.08
CA ALA A 394 -19.08 -11.06 3.84
C ALA A 394 -20.04 -10.18 3.03
N MET A 395 -20.17 -8.91 3.42
CA MET A 395 -21.03 -7.94 2.73
C MET A 395 -20.63 -7.77 1.26
N ASP A 396 -19.34 -7.66 0.97
CA ASP A 396 -18.82 -7.49 -0.38
C ASP A 396 -19.17 -8.72 -1.26
N LEU A 397 -19.04 -9.94 -0.74
CA LEU A 397 -19.43 -11.16 -1.45
C LEU A 397 -20.95 -11.22 -1.66
N MET A 398 -21.74 -10.87 -0.64
CA MET A 398 -23.20 -10.88 -0.73
C MET A 398 -23.71 -9.87 -1.77
N VAL A 399 -23.14 -8.65 -1.78
CA VAL A 399 -23.49 -7.59 -2.75
C VAL A 399 -23.07 -7.99 -4.16
N THR A 400 -21.87 -8.54 -4.32
CA THR A 400 -21.38 -9.05 -5.61
C THR A 400 -22.31 -10.13 -6.14
N ASN A 401 -22.65 -11.13 -5.32
CA ASN A 401 -23.55 -12.21 -5.70
C ASN A 401 -24.98 -11.72 -6.00
N ALA A 402 -25.50 -10.74 -5.25
CA ALA A 402 -26.79 -10.12 -5.55
C ALA A 402 -26.78 -9.47 -6.94
N ASN A 403 -25.75 -8.71 -7.28
CA ASN A 403 -25.60 -8.08 -8.59
C ASN A 403 -25.44 -9.10 -9.73
N GLU A 404 -24.72 -10.19 -9.50
CA GLU A 404 -24.55 -11.26 -10.49
C GLU A 404 -25.84 -12.02 -10.77
N VAL A 405 -26.59 -12.35 -9.71
CA VAL A 405 -27.79 -13.20 -9.81
C VAL A 405 -29.02 -12.41 -10.21
N LEU A 406 -29.18 -11.19 -9.69
CA LEU A 406 -30.38 -10.37 -9.87
C LEU A 406 -30.24 -9.31 -10.97
N GLY A 407 -29.02 -9.14 -11.51
CA GLY A 407 -28.68 -8.13 -12.52
C GLY A 407 -28.24 -6.81 -11.91
N LYS A 408 -27.08 -6.35 -12.30
CA LYS A 408 -26.51 -5.09 -11.82
C LYS A 408 -27.42 -3.91 -12.16
N ASN A 409 -27.63 -3.01 -11.20
CA ASN A 409 -28.47 -1.81 -11.33
C ASN A 409 -29.97 -2.09 -11.60
N THR A 410 -30.47 -3.23 -11.18
CA THR A 410 -31.90 -3.51 -11.17
C THR A 410 -32.52 -3.15 -9.81
N THR A 411 -33.78 -2.74 -9.78
CA THR A 411 -34.51 -2.45 -8.53
C THR A 411 -34.49 -3.62 -7.56
N ILE A 412 -34.59 -4.86 -8.08
CA ILE A 412 -34.56 -6.09 -7.27
C ILE A 412 -33.19 -6.28 -6.62
N ALA A 413 -32.10 -6.01 -7.36
CA ALA A 413 -30.74 -6.07 -6.79
C ALA A 413 -30.52 -4.99 -5.74
N GLU A 414 -30.99 -3.77 -5.97
CA GLU A 414 -30.91 -2.65 -5.03
C GLU A 414 -31.67 -2.94 -3.72
N GLU A 415 -32.89 -3.49 -3.81
CA GLU A 415 -33.66 -3.92 -2.64
C GLU A 415 -32.96 -5.04 -1.88
N ALA A 416 -32.43 -6.05 -2.59
CA ALA A 416 -31.65 -7.12 -1.97
C ALA A 416 -30.41 -6.59 -1.26
N ILE A 417 -29.65 -5.67 -1.89
CA ILE A 417 -28.47 -5.03 -1.29
C ILE A 417 -28.85 -4.22 -0.05
N LYS A 418 -29.98 -3.48 -0.10
CA LYS A 418 -30.48 -2.74 1.06
C LYS A 418 -30.86 -3.70 2.21
N ASN A 419 -31.48 -4.84 1.90
CA ASN A 419 -31.79 -5.87 2.89
C ASN A 419 -30.53 -6.53 3.48
N ILE A 420 -29.53 -6.86 2.64
CA ILE A 420 -28.22 -7.40 3.09
C ILE A 420 -27.63 -6.47 4.14
N LYS A 421 -27.48 -5.21 3.82
CA LYS A 421 -26.89 -4.20 4.71
C LYS A 421 -27.69 -4.01 5.99
N LYS A 422 -28.99 -4.02 5.92
CA LYS A 422 -29.87 -3.73 7.08
C LYS A 422 -30.06 -4.92 8.01
N ASN A 423 -30.19 -6.15 7.48
CA ASN A 423 -30.78 -7.26 8.21
C ASN A 423 -29.91 -8.54 8.24
N GLN A 424 -28.87 -8.65 7.41
CA GLN A 424 -28.17 -9.92 7.21
C GLN A 424 -26.76 -9.95 7.78
N LEU A 425 -26.34 -8.92 8.50
CA LEU A 425 -25.04 -8.84 9.16
C LEU A 425 -25.25 -8.54 10.65
N LEU A 426 -24.59 -9.28 11.55
CA LEU A 426 -24.63 -9.07 13.00
C LEU A 426 -23.21 -9.12 13.59
N GLY A 427 -22.82 -8.05 14.28
CA GLY A 427 -21.54 -7.98 14.98
C GLY A 427 -21.72 -7.67 16.46
N ILE A 428 -20.91 -8.30 17.31
CA ILE A 428 -20.83 -8.00 18.75
C ILE A 428 -19.40 -7.54 19.06
N GLU A 429 -19.27 -6.37 19.71
CA GLU A 429 -17.97 -5.82 20.12
C GLU A 429 -18.08 -5.16 21.50
N VAL A 430 -17.21 -5.56 22.40
CA VAL A 430 -17.23 -5.09 23.81
C VAL A 430 -16.48 -3.77 23.98
N ASP A 431 -15.42 -3.54 23.21
CA ASP A 431 -14.60 -2.32 23.32
C ASP A 431 -15.25 -1.15 22.57
N ALA A 432 -15.44 -0.01 23.24
CA ALA A 432 -16.12 1.15 22.65
C ALA A 432 -15.37 1.77 21.46
N LYS A 433 -14.01 1.74 21.48
CA LYS A 433 -13.18 2.28 20.37
C LYS A 433 -13.26 1.35 19.19
N MET A 434 -13.12 0.03 19.38
CA MET A 434 -13.24 -0.97 18.31
C MET A 434 -14.66 -1.00 17.76
N TYR A 435 -15.68 -0.89 18.61
CA TYR A 435 -17.07 -0.73 18.18
C TYR A 435 -17.26 0.50 17.24
N THR A 436 -16.69 1.66 17.63
CA THR A 436 -16.77 2.89 16.83
C THR A 436 -16.04 2.71 15.50
N LEU A 437 -14.89 2.05 15.50
CA LEU A 437 -14.16 1.71 14.30
C LEU A 437 -14.97 0.79 13.39
N ALA A 438 -15.52 -0.29 13.93
CA ALA A 438 -16.34 -1.25 13.18
C ALA A 438 -17.57 -0.57 12.55
N ALA A 439 -18.31 0.21 13.33
CA ALA A 439 -19.46 0.96 12.85
C ALA A 439 -19.07 1.96 11.75
N SER A 440 -17.98 2.70 11.94
CA SER A 440 -17.46 3.65 10.93
C SER A 440 -17.05 2.95 9.64
N ASN A 441 -16.39 1.81 9.74
CA ASN A 441 -15.96 1.02 8.60
C ASN A 441 -17.14 0.50 7.77
N MET A 442 -18.20 0.03 8.43
CA MET A 442 -19.44 -0.39 7.77
C MET A 442 -20.17 0.80 7.13
N ILE A 443 -20.28 1.94 7.83
CA ILE A 443 -20.96 3.14 7.33
C ILE A 443 -20.26 3.70 6.09
N LEU A 444 -18.93 3.77 6.08
CA LEU A 444 -18.13 4.24 4.92
C LEU A 444 -18.36 3.37 3.67
N ARG A 445 -18.78 2.11 3.84
CA ARG A 445 -19.17 1.21 2.73
C ARG A 445 -20.66 1.25 2.39
N GLY A 446 -21.35 2.24 2.90
CA GLY A 446 -22.77 2.46 2.62
C GLY A 446 -23.70 1.53 3.40
N ASP A 447 -23.22 0.89 4.48
CA ASP A 447 -24.08 0.24 5.47
C ASP A 447 -24.51 1.28 6.52
N GLY A 448 -25.53 2.06 6.19
CA GLY A 448 -26.05 3.10 7.09
C GLY A 448 -26.78 2.59 8.33
N SER A 449 -27.07 1.29 8.42
CA SER A 449 -27.88 0.73 9.52
C SER A 449 -27.07 -0.13 10.49
N SER A 450 -25.83 -0.42 10.20
CA SER A 450 -24.88 -1.27 10.92
C SER A 450 -25.45 -2.03 12.14
N ASN A 451 -25.73 -3.32 11.99
CA ASN A 451 -26.23 -4.14 13.11
C ASN A 451 -25.06 -4.64 14.00
N ILE A 452 -24.07 -3.77 14.19
CA ILE A 452 -23.01 -3.99 15.18
C ILE A 452 -23.51 -3.52 16.55
N ARG A 453 -23.26 -4.29 17.59
CA ARG A 453 -23.69 -4.01 18.96
C ARG A 453 -22.50 -3.87 19.87
N LYS A 454 -22.49 -2.80 20.65
CA LYS A 454 -21.56 -2.67 21.79
C LYS A 454 -22.10 -3.47 22.93
N ALA A 455 -21.61 -4.68 23.11
CA ALA A 455 -22.05 -5.59 24.16
C ALA A 455 -20.95 -6.65 24.44
N ASP A 456 -21.03 -7.28 25.57
CA ASP A 456 -20.33 -8.52 25.85
C ASP A 456 -21.09 -9.69 25.21
N THR A 457 -20.38 -10.52 24.50
CA THR A 457 -20.93 -11.66 23.74
C THR A 457 -21.73 -12.60 24.64
N PHE A 458 -21.16 -12.96 25.80
CA PHE A 458 -21.74 -13.95 26.71
C PHE A 458 -22.93 -13.41 27.56
N THR A 459 -23.06 -12.10 27.64
CA THR A 459 -24.18 -11.45 28.34
C THR A 459 -25.22 -10.85 27.40
N THR A 460 -25.00 -10.96 26.10
CA THR A 460 -25.96 -10.53 25.08
C THR A 460 -27.22 -11.41 25.15
N PRO A 461 -28.43 -10.80 25.20
CA PRO A 461 -29.68 -11.57 25.28
C PRO A 461 -29.84 -12.58 24.12
N PRO A 462 -30.12 -13.86 24.40
CA PRO A 462 -30.25 -14.91 23.38
C PRO A 462 -31.26 -14.61 22.27
N GLU A 463 -32.32 -13.85 22.61
CA GLU A 463 -33.38 -13.45 21.68
C GLU A 463 -32.86 -12.65 20.48
N ILE A 464 -31.69 -12.01 20.62
CA ILE A 464 -31.03 -11.29 19.53
C ILE A 464 -30.57 -12.27 18.46
N PHE A 465 -29.97 -13.38 18.88
CA PHE A 465 -29.46 -14.42 17.99
C PHE A 465 -30.63 -15.23 17.41
N ASP A 466 -31.61 -15.60 18.23
CA ASP A 466 -32.81 -16.33 17.83
C ASP A 466 -33.62 -15.59 16.76
N LYS A 467 -33.68 -14.26 16.86
CA LYS A 467 -34.30 -13.40 15.88
C LYS A 467 -33.45 -13.25 14.62
N PHE A 468 -32.13 -13.14 14.78
CA PHE A 468 -31.21 -12.96 13.65
C PHE A 468 -31.08 -14.23 12.81
N LYS A 469 -31.06 -15.43 13.43
CA LYS A 469 -30.99 -16.74 12.77
C LYS A 469 -29.78 -16.85 11.85
N ALA A 470 -28.57 -16.70 12.41
CA ALA A 470 -27.34 -16.80 11.65
C ALA A 470 -27.20 -18.15 10.98
N ASN A 471 -26.92 -18.18 9.68
CA ASN A 471 -26.56 -19.41 8.95
C ASN A 471 -25.07 -19.45 8.55
N LYS A 472 -24.35 -18.35 8.75
CA LYS A 472 -22.90 -18.22 8.58
C LYS A 472 -22.30 -17.54 9.80
N PHE A 473 -21.16 -18.03 10.26
CA PHE A 473 -20.44 -17.50 11.39
C PHE A 473 -18.95 -17.43 11.09
N LEU A 474 -18.37 -16.24 11.23
CA LEU A 474 -16.94 -16.00 11.04
C LEU A 474 -16.37 -15.42 12.33
N LEU A 475 -15.22 -15.91 12.77
CA LEU A 475 -14.67 -15.50 14.05
C LEU A 475 -13.13 -15.50 14.05
N ASN A 476 -12.56 -14.43 14.60
CA ASN A 476 -11.20 -14.37 15.12
C ASN A 476 -11.30 -13.94 16.60
N PRO A 477 -11.34 -14.87 17.57
CA PRO A 477 -11.54 -14.53 18.97
C PRO A 477 -10.28 -13.91 19.58
N PRO A 478 -10.39 -13.22 20.73
CA PRO A 478 -9.23 -12.74 21.46
C PRO A 478 -8.39 -13.90 22.00
N PHE A 479 -7.17 -14.11 21.47
CA PHE A 479 -6.29 -15.23 21.85
C PHE A 479 -5.83 -15.19 23.32
N SER A 480 -5.98 -14.04 23.97
CA SER A 480 -5.71 -13.89 25.42
C SER A 480 -6.85 -14.39 26.31
N TYR A 481 -8.01 -14.71 25.74
CA TYR A 481 -9.14 -15.27 26.49
C TYR A 481 -8.89 -16.73 26.86
N GLU A 482 -9.66 -17.25 27.81
CA GLU A 482 -9.61 -18.66 28.23
C GLU A 482 -9.69 -19.60 27.02
N GLU A 483 -8.89 -20.67 27.02
CA GLU A 483 -8.83 -21.65 25.93
C GLU A 483 -8.62 -21.00 24.55
N TYR A 484 -7.83 -19.90 24.51
CA TYR A 484 -7.54 -19.10 23.31
C TYR A 484 -8.77 -18.51 22.61
N GLY A 485 -9.90 -18.39 23.34
CA GLY A 485 -11.16 -17.86 22.81
C GLY A 485 -12.05 -18.92 22.14
N LEU A 486 -11.74 -20.21 22.27
CA LEU A 486 -12.62 -21.30 21.76
C LEU A 486 -14.04 -21.24 22.34
N PRO A 487 -14.31 -20.80 23.61
CA PRO A 487 -15.66 -20.60 24.12
C PRO A 487 -16.53 -19.63 23.29
N PHE A 488 -15.94 -18.61 22.65
CA PHE A 488 -16.68 -17.74 21.72
C PHE A 488 -17.22 -18.52 20.52
N PHE A 489 -16.43 -19.47 20.05
CA PHE A 489 -16.83 -20.30 18.90
C PHE A 489 -17.94 -21.28 19.28
N GLU A 490 -17.81 -21.93 20.45
CA GLU A 490 -18.87 -22.78 21.01
C GLU A 490 -20.18 -21.98 21.12
N TYR A 491 -20.13 -20.82 21.79
CA TYR A 491 -21.29 -19.97 21.99
C TYR A 491 -21.94 -19.55 20.65
N GLY A 492 -21.13 -19.17 19.65
CA GLY A 492 -21.64 -18.81 18.34
C GLY A 492 -22.31 -19.96 17.62
N LEU A 493 -21.73 -21.15 17.63
CA LEU A 493 -22.32 -22.35 17.01
C LEU A 493 -23.65 -22.74 17.67
N ASP A 494 -23.75 -22.64 19.01
CA ASP A 494 -24.97 -22.90 19.78
C ASP A 494 -26.13 -21.97 19.41
N HIS A 495 -25.82 -20.74 18.91
CA HIS A 495 -26.81 -19.71 18.54
C HIS A 495 -27.04 -19.59 17.01
N MET A 496 -26.52 -20.52 16.23
CA MET A 496 -26.79 -20.58 14.79
C MET A 496 -28.04 -21.40 14.45
N GLU A 497 -28.60 -21.16 13.27
CA GLU A 497 -29.58 -22.08 12.70
C GLU A 497 -28.95 -23.48 12.55
N LYS A 498 -29.73 -24.50 12.78
CA LYS A 498 -29.32 -25.90 12.56
C LYS A 498 -28.91 -26.10 11.08
N GLY A 499 -27.71 -26.63 10.87
CA GLY A 499 -27.12 -26.80 9.55
C GLY A 499 -26.37 -25.56 9.03
N GLY A 500 -26.33 -24.49 9.78
CA GLY A 500 -25.46 -23.35 9.50
C GLY A 500 -23.97 -23.74 9.57
N VAL A 501 -23.11 -22.96 8.93
CA VAL A 501 -21.66 -23.25 8.90
C VAL A 501 -20.87 -22.11 9.51
N GLY A 502 -20.04 -22.44 10.51
CA GLY A 502 -19.14 -21.49 11.17
C GLY A 502 -17.68 -21.82 10.91
N ALA A 503 -16.85 -20.78 10.82
CA ALA A 503 -15.41 -20.91 10.75
C ALA A 503 -14.73 -19.99 11.77
N VAL A 504 -13.74 -20.50 12.47
CA VAL A 504 -12.89 -19.77 13.41
C VAL A 504 -11.44 -19.87 13.00
N ILE A 505 -10.73 -18.74 13.01
CA ILE A 505 -9.26 -18.73 12.98
C ILE A 505 -8.76 -18.56 14.40
N ILE A 506 -7.99 -19.52 14.88
CA ILE A 506 -7.60 -19.62 16.29
C ILE A 506 -6.19 -20.22 16.42
N GLN A 507 -5.58 -20.06 17.60
CA GLN A 507 -4.31 -20.74 17.85
C GLN A 507 -4.43 -22.24 17.69
N ASP A 508 -3.50 -22.85 16.99
CA ASP A 508 -3.43 -24.27 16.68
C ASP A 508 -3.49 -25.17 17.93
N SER A 509 -2.95 -24.68 19.05
CA SER A 509 -2.98 -25.39 20.32
C SER A 509 -4.39 -25.58 20.91
N ALA A 510 -5.39 -24.81 20.46
CA ALA A 510 -6.79 -25.00 20.87
C ALA A 510 -7.32 -26.35 20.35
N GLY A 511 -6.93 -26.78 19.16
CA GLY A 511 -7.31 -28.09 18.57
C GLY A 511 -6.37 -29.25 18.94
N SER A 512 -5.29 -29.02 19.68
CA SER A 512 -4.28 -30.03 20.03
C SER A 512 -4.21 -30.36 21.54
N GLY A 513 -5.25 -30.06 22.29
CA GLY A 513 -5.40 -30.55 23.66
C GLY A 513 -5.39 -29.48 24.77
N LYS A 514 -5.20 -28.21 24.46
CA LYS A 514 -5.30 -27.16 25.48
C LYS A 514 -6.73 -26.68 25.77
N SER A 515 -7.68 -27.08 24.91
CA SER A 515 -9.11 -26.71 25.03
C SER A 515 -10.00 -27.95 24.96
N ILE A 516 -9.54 -29.09 25.51
CA ILE A 516 -10.22 -30.40 25.39
C ILE A 516 -11.68 -30.34 25.88
N SER A 517 -11.93 -29.65 26.97
CA SER A 517 -13.28 -29.60 27.55
C SER A 517 -14.27 -28.91 26.62
N THR A 518 -13.92 -27.78 26.07
CA THR A 518 -14.73 -27.05 25.10
C THR A 518 -14.79 -27.79 23.76
N ALA A 519 -13.68 -28.37 23.30
CA ALA A 519 -13.65 -29.15 22.08
C ALA A 519 -14.62 -30.35 22.12
N LYS A 520 -14.66 -31.08 23.22
CA LYS A 520 -15.62 -32.17 23.43
C LYS A 520 -17.07 -31.72 23.46
N ARG A 521 -17.36 -30.56 24.08
CA ARG A 521 -18.72 -30.00 24.09
C ARG A 521 -19.13 -29.59 22.68
N ILE A 522 -18.25 -28.98 21.91
CA ILE A 522 -18.50 -28.60 20.50
C ILE A 522 -18.84 -29.85 19.69
N LEU A 523 -18.00 -30.89 19.74
CA LEU A 523 -18.21 -32.13 18.99
C LEU A 523 -19.50 -32.87 19.40
N SER A 524 -19.92 -32.76 20.67
CA SER A 524 -21.18 -33.35 21.14
C SER A 524 -22.44 -32.70 20.56
N LYS A 525 -22.32 -31.51 19.95
CA LYS A 525 -23.44 -30.71 19.44
C LYS A 525 -23.31 -30.36 17.94
N HIS A 526 -22.10 -30.31 17.43
CA HIS A 526 -21.77 -29.79 16.11
C HIS A 526 -20.77 -30.71 15.39
N THR A 527 -20.85 -30.72 14.05
CA THR A 527 -20.00 -31.54 13.19
C THR A 527 -18.81 -30.78 12.68
N MET A 528 -17.60 -31.25 12.91
CA MET A 528 -16.40 -30.70 12.28
C MET A 528 -16.37 -31.07 10.80
N ILE A 529 -16.10 -30.08 9.93
CA ILE A 529 -16.07 -30.27 8.46
C ILE A 529 -14.62 -30.22 7.95
N ALA A 530 -13.83 -29.26 8.45
CA ALA A 530 -12.47 -29.08 7.98
C ALA A 530 -11.56 -28.41 9.00
N SER A 531 -10.27 -28.65 8.81
CA SER A 531 -9.15 -28.00 9.48
C SER A 531 -8.14 -27.52 8.45
N ILE A 532 -7.80 -26.23 8.47
CA ILE A 532 -6.84 -25.61 7.56
C ILE A 532 -5.70 -25.03 8.39
N LYS A 533 -4.51 -25.57 8.24
CA LYS A 533 -3.30 -25.10 8.92
C LYS A 533 -2.76 -23.86 8.24
N MET A 534 -2.61 -22.77 8.97
CA MET A 534 -2.19 -21.47 8.44
C MET A 534 -0.69 -21.22 8.67
N PRO A 535 -0.06 -20.23 7.97
CA PRO A 535 1.31 -19.81 8.23
C PRO A 535 1.51 -19.32 9.67
N ALA A 536 2.64 -19.64 10.29
CA ALA A 536 2.98 -19.18 11.64
C ALA A 536 3.25 -17.67 11.71
N ASP A 537 3.66 -17.05 10.60
CA ASP A 537 3.93 -15.62 10.48
C ASP A 537 2.70 -14.78 10.09
N LEU A 538 1.52 -15.38 10.03
CA LEU A 538 0.29 -14.77 9.52
C LEU A 538 -0.04 -13.41 10.18
N PHE A 539 0.18 -13.30 11.46
CA PHE A 539 -0.13 -12.12 12.26
C PHE A 539 1.09 -11.24 12.60
N VAL A 540 2.23 -11.47 11.93
CA VAL A 540 3.41 -10.61 12.09
C VAL A 540 3.09 -9.17 11.63
N PRO A 541 3.52 -8.14 12.39
CA PRO A 541 4.42 -8.15 13.54
C PRO A 541 3.73 -8.34 14.90
N ASN A 542 2.40 -8.39 14.94
CA ASN A 542 1.64 -8.36 16.21
C ASN A 542 1.79 -9.65 17.01
N ALA A 543 1.89 -10.78 16.30
CA ALA A 543 2.13 -12.08 16.91
C ALA A 543 2.83 -13.03 15.93
N ILE A 544 3.72 -13.87 16.44
CA ILE A 544 4.21 -15.06 15.74
C ILE A 544 3.55 -16.23 16.44
N VAL A 545 2.48 -16.73 15.83
CA VAL A 545 1.67 -17.79 16.43
C VAL A 545 1.12 -18.71 15.34
N GLN A 546 1.32 -20.00 15.52
CA GLN A 546 0.70 -20.98 14.65
C GLN A 546 -0.80 -20.97 14.85
N THR A 547 -1.55 -20.78 13.78
CA THR A 547 -3.01 -20.77 13.77
C THR A 547 -3.55 -21.82 12.82
N SER A 548 -4.79 -22.23 13.09
CA SER A 548 -5.61 -23.06 12.21
C SER A 548 -7.00 -22.46 12.05
N ILE A 549 -7.62 -22.72 10.90
CA ILE A 549 -9.03 -22.42 10.66
C ILE A 549 -9.80 -23.72 10.85
N TYR A 550 -10.72 -23.74 11.81
CA TYR A 550 -11.65 -24.85 12.03
C TYR A 550 -13.03 -24.48 11.50
N ILE A 551 -13.63 -25.40 10.75
CA ILE A 551 -14.93 -25.21 10.11
C ILE A 551 -15.90 -26.26 10.63
N PHE A 552 -17.06 -25.80 11.12
CA PHE A 552 -18.09 -26.64 11.73
C PHE A 552 -19.46 -26.40 11.14
N LYS A 553 -20.27 -27.45 11.10
CA LYS A 553 -21.71 -27.40 10.84
C LYS A 553 -22.47 -27.45 12.15
N SER A 554 -23.38 -26.49 12.39
CA SER A 554 -24.10 -26.37 13.64
C SER A 554 -25.25 -27.35 13.80
N GLY A 555 -25.55 -27.71 15.05
CA GLY A 555 -26.80 -28.39 15.46
C GLY A 555 -26.89 -29.86 15.07
N THR A 556 -25.77 -30.52 14.78
CA THR A 556 -25.69 -31.97 14.56
C THR A 556 -24.41 -32.47 15.23
N PRO A 557 -24.48 -33.40 16.22
CA PRO A 557 -23.30 -33.99 16.84
C PRO A 557 -22.39 -34.62 15.78
N HIS A 558 -21.08 -34.57 16.04
CA HIS A 558 -20.11 -35.27 15.17
C HIS A 558 -20.19 -36.78 15.33
N ASP A 559 -20.32 -37.47 14.22
CA ASP A 559 -20.25 -38.91 14.18
C ASP A 559 -18.81 -39.35 13.89
N PHE A 560 -18.14 -39.90 14.90
CA PHE A 560 -16.73 -40.27 14.83
C PHE A 560 -16.42 -41.47 13.92
N GLU A 561 -17.43 -42.22 13.46
CA GLU A 561 -17.28 -43.36 12.54
C GLU A 561 -17.53 -42.96 11.08
N PHE A 562 -18.42 -41.98 10.84
CA PHE A 562 -18.92 -41.66 9.50
C PHE A 562 -18.61 -40.23 9.03
N ASP A 563 -18.45 -39.27 9.94
CA ASP A 563 -18.16 -37.91 9.53
C ASP A 563 -16.69 -37.74 9.16
N ILE A 564 -16.44 -37.39 7.92
CA ILE A 564 -15.12 -37.16 7.36
C ILE A 564 -14.75 -35.68 7.48
N VAL A 565 -13.57 -35.43 8.04
CA VAL A 565 -12.98 -34.10 8.17
C VAL A 565 -11.93 -33.88 7.09
N LYS A 566 -11.93 -32.70 6.47
CA LYS A 566 -10.94 -32.29 5.48
C LYS A 566 -9.77 -31.58 6.18
N PHE A 567 -8.59 -32.13 6.09
CA PHE A 567 -7.37 -31.56 6.63
C PHE A 567 -6.57 -30.94 5.49
N ILE A 568 -6.17 -29.68 5.64
CA ILE A 568 -5.48 -28.91 4.62
C ILE A 568 -4.27 -28.22 5.23
N ASP A 569 -3.09 -28.40 4.64
CA ASP A 569 -1.88 -27.65 4.99
C ASP A 569 -1.73 -26.43 4.07
N PHE A 570 -1.98 -25.25 4.61
CA PHE A 570 -1.81 -23.97 3.92
C PHE A 570 -0.70 -23.10 4.52
N ARG A 571 0.30 -23.73 5.14
CA ARG A 571 1.46 -23.01 5.69
C ARG A 571 2.28 -22.27 4.63
N ASN A 572 2.34 -22.82 3.41
CA ASN A 572 2.88 -22.12 2.25
C ASN A 572 1.76 -21.38 1.51
N ASP A 573 1.42 -20.19 1.97
CA ASP A 573 0.41 -19.34 1.35
C ASP A 573 0.97 -18.40 0.29
N GLY A 574 2.28 -18.48 -0.01
CA GLY A 574 2.96 -17.68 -1.01
C GLY A 574 3.49 -16.35 -0.51
N TYR A 575 3.21 -15.97 0.74
CA TYR A 575 3.75 -14.77 1.37
C TYR A 575 4.89 -15.09 2.34
N LYS A 576 5.86 -14.19 2.44
CA LYS A 576 6.81 -14.09 3.55
C LYS A 576 6.58 -12.78 4.28
N ARG A 577 6.27 -12.86 5.56
CA ARG A 577 5.95 -11.71 6.40
C ARG A 577 7.11 -11.42 7.33
N THR A 578 7.47 -10.16 7.43
CA THR A 578 8.49 -9.66 8.35
C THR A 578 7.90 -8.51 9.14
N GLU A 579 8.56 -8.08 10.19
CA GLU A 579 8.13 -6.90 10.96
C GLU A 579 7.88 -5.65 10.08
N ARG A 580 8.48 -5.59 8.91
CA ARG A 580 8.48 -4.40 8.06
C ARG A 580 7.64 -4.50 6.80
N CYS A 581 7.55 -5.67 6.21
CA CYS A 581 6.88 -5.86 4.93
C CYS A 581 6.30 -7.27 4.76
N ILE A 582 5.32 -7.35 3.90
CA ILE A 582 4.81 -8.61 3.34
C ILE A 582 5.39 -8.70 1.94
N LYS A 583 6.10 -9.80 1.63
CA LYS A 583 6.65 -10.08 0.30
C LYS A 583 5.90 -11.24 -0.31
N GLU A 584 5.56 -11.10 -1.57
CA GLU A 584 5.09 -12.20 -2.40
C GLU A 584 6.31 -13.03 -2.84
N ILE A 585 6.30 -14.31 -2.52
CA ILE A 585 7.43 -15.20 -2.82
C ILE A 585 7.05 -16.37 -3.70
N ASP A 586 5.77 -16.78 -3.68
CA ASP A 586 5.31 -17.99 -4.39
C ASP A 586 3.82 -17.91 -4.75
N SER A 587 3.49 -17.03 -5.68
CA SER A 587 2.14 -16.93 -6.28
C SER A 587 0.98 -16.87 -5.27
N PRO A 588 0.96 -15.94 -4.30
CA PRO A 588 -0.06 -15.94 -3.25
C PRO A 588 -1.48 -15.74 -3.79
N THR A 589 -1.68 -14.95 -4.82
CA THR A 589 -3.01 -14.71 -5.42
C THR A 589 -3.63 -16.01 -5.91
N GLU A 590 -2.86 -16.81 -6.65
CA GLU A 590 -3.26 -18.10 -7.17
C GLU A 590 -3.50 -19.09 -6.02
N ARG A 591 -2.63 -19.13 -5.02
CA ARG A 591 -2.78 -20.01 -3.85
C ARG A 591 -4.03 -19.71 -3.05
N TYR A 592 -4.34 -18.43 -2.80
CA TYR A 592 -5.59 -18.05 -2.14
C TYR A 592 -6.85 -18.29 -2.98
N SER A 593 -6.74 -18.34 -4.31
CA SER A 593 -7.81 -18.79 -5.19
C SER A 593 -8.00 -20.30 -5.13
N ASP A 594 -6.90 -21.06 -5.16
CA ASP A 594 -6.90 -22.51 -5.22
C ASP A 594 -7.35 -23.17 -3.92
N ILE A 595 -7.08 -22.57 -2.76
CA ILE A 595 -7.47 -23.12 -1.46
C ILE A 595 -8.99 -23.37 -1.36
N TYR A 596 -9.79 -22.52 -1.99
CA TYR A 596 -11.23 -22.71 -2.09
C TYR A 596 -11.56 -23.99 -2.90
N LEU A 597 -10.86 -24.21 -4.03
CA LEU A 597 -11.05 -25.40 -4.86
C LEU A 597 -10.60 -26.65 -4.14
N ILE A 598 -9.49 -26.61 -3.40
CA ILE A 598 -9.02 -27.73 -2.56
C ILE A 598 -10.07 -28.07 -1.49
N TYR A 599 -10.58 -27.07 -0.77
CA TYR A 599 -11.62 -27.27 0.23
C TYR A 599 -12.89 -27.89 -0.36
N LYS A 600 -13.34 -27.45 -1.55
CA LYS A 600 -14.55 -27.93 -2.20
C LYS A 600 -14.41 -29.31 -2.83
N LEU A 601 -13.34 -29.52 -3.59
CA LEU A 601 -13.17 -30.65 -4.49
C LEU A 601 -12.14 -31.66 -4.00
N GLY A 602 -11.36 -31.34 -2.98
CA GLY A 602 -10.25 -32.17 -2.53
C GLY A 602 -9.26 -32.45 -3.67
N LYS A 603 -8.76 -33.68 -3.80
CA LYS A 603 -7.86 -34.08 -4.89
C LYS A 603 -8.49 -33.96 -6.29
N LYS A 604 -9.82 -33.84 -6.40
CA LYS A 604 -10.49 -33.60 -7.69
C LYS A 604 -10.26 -32.17 -8.21
N ALA A 605 -9.71 -31.26 -7.39
CA ALA A 605 -9.31 -29.92 -7.82
C ALA A 605 -8.33 -29.97 -9.00
N LEU A 606 -7.47 -31.00 -9.10
CA LEU A 606 -6.56 -31.24 -10.22
C LEU A 606 -7.25 -31.29 -11.60
N ASN A 607 -8.54 -31.63 -11.64
CA ASN A 607 -9.32 -31.67 -12.86
C ASN A 607 -9.99 -30.35 -13.23
N ASN A 608 -9.86 -29.32 -12.37
CA ASN A 608 -10.45 -28.01 -12.59
C ASN A 608 -9.49 -27.13 -13.38
N LYS A 609 -9.96 -26.54 -14.49
CA LYS A 609 -9.13 -25.67 -15.36
C LYS A 609 -8.62 -24.38 -14.67
N ALA A 610 -9.32 -23.94 -13.62
CA ALA A 610 -8.92 -22.75 -12.86
C ALA A 610 -7.92 -23.08 -11.74
N PHE A 611 -7.57 -24.35 -11.55
CA PHE A 611 -6.66 -24.79 -10.51
C PHE A 611 -5.21 -24.81 -10.99
N HIS A 612 -4.31 -24.17 -10.26
CA HIS A 612 -2.90 -24.05 -10.59
C HIS A 612 -2.11 -25.24 -10.03
N SER A 613 -2.27 -26.41 -10.64
CA SER A 613 -1.72 -27.69 -10.15
C SER A 613 -0.20 -27.68 -9.89
N TYR A 614 0.56 -26.85 -10.61
CA TYR A 614 2.01 -26.71 -10.44
C TYR A 614 2.43 -26.07 -9.11
N LEU A 615 1.51 -25.44 -8.38
CA LEU A 615 1.76 -24.84 -7.07
C LEU A 615 1.57 -25.84 -5.91
N TRP A 616 0.98 -27.00 -6.15
CA TRP A 616 0.47 -27.87 -5.10
C TRP A 616 0.94 -29.31 -5.25
N ASP A 617 1.35 -29.89 -4.13
CA ASP A 617 1.45 -31.34 -3.97
C ASP A 617 0.30 -31.78 -3.06
N LEU A 618 -0.81 -32.21 -3.67
CA LEU A 618 -2.03 -32.53 -2.94
C LEU A 618 -1.90 -33.75 -2.04
N ASP A 619 -0.91 -34.64 -2.25
CA ASP A 619 -0.69 -35.79 -1.37
C ASP A 619 -0.15 -35.34 0.01
N TYR A 620 0.54 -34.22 0.06
CA TYR A 620 1.06 -33.61 1.29
C TYR A 620 0.30 -32.34 1.71
N THR A 621 -0.74 -31.95 0.98
CA THR A 621 -1.51 -30.73 1.26
C THR A 621 -2.92 -31.04 1.74
N TYR A 622 -3.51 -32.18 1.32
CA TYR A 622 -4.91 -32.49 1.56
C TYR A 622 -5.12 -33.96 1.91
N VAL A 623 -5.80 -34.20 3.04
CA VAL A 623 -6.24 -35.53 3.49
C VAL A 623 -7.68 -35.46 3.98
N GLU A 624 -8.46 -36.51 3.74
CA GLU A 624 -9.75 -36.78 4.33
C GLU A 624 -9.60 -37.88 5.38
N ASP A 625 -9.98 -37.60 6.62
CA ASP A 625 -9.81 -38.52 7.74
C ASP A 625 -10.92 -38.33 8.78
N THR A 626 -11.08 -39.28 9.68
CA THR A 626 -11.93 -39.14 10.87
C THR A 626 -11.14 -38.51 12.03
N ILE A 627 -11.86 -37.98 13.02
CA ILE A 627 -11.27 -37.51 14.27
C ILE A 627 -11.76 -38.38 15.44
N THR A 628 -11.03 -38.34 16.53
CA THR A 628 -11.39 -39.03 17.77
C THR A 628 -12.28 -38.20 18.69
N SER A 629 -12.97 -38.86 19.59
CA SER A 629 -13.77 -38.16 20.63
C SER A 629 -12.94 -37.46 21.70
N ASP A 630 -11.61 -37.55 21.62
CA ASP A 630 -10.71 -36.99 22.62
C ASP A 630 -10.61 -35.45 22.54
N GLY A 631 -11.00 -34.87 21.41
CA GLY A 631 -11.02 -33.42 21.21
C GLY A 631 -9.62 -32.76 21.17
N ASN A 632 -8.60 -33.50 20.73
CA ASN A 632 -7.21 -33.07 20.72
C ASN A 632 -6.49 -33.34 19.41
N ASP A 633 -7.20 -33.75 18.37
CA ASP A 633 -6.69 -34.17 17.06
C ASP A 633 -7.25 -33.35 15.89
N TRP A 634 -7.62 -32.09 16.13
CA TRP A 634 -8.17 -31.22 15.07
C TRP A 634 -7.11 -30.67 14.10
N ASN A 635 -5.83 -30.82 14.43
CA ASN A 635 -4.75 -30.20 13.68
C ASN A 635 -4.33 -31.06 12.48
N ALA A 636 -4.16 -30.44 11.33
CA ALA A 636 -3.75 -31.07 10.09
C ALA A 636 -2.45 -31.91 10.22
N ASP A 637 -1.51 -31.48 11.06
CA ASP A 637 -0.23 -32.20 11.28
C ASP A 637 -0.40 -33.62 11.84
N ARG A 638 -1.57 -33.97 12.39
CA ARG A 638 -1.84 -35.32 12.89
C ARG A 638 -2.38 -36.25 11.82
N HIS A 639 -2.84 -35.71 10.71
CA HIS A 639 -3.52 -36.43 9.63
C HIS A 639 -2.76 -36.35 8.31
N ILE A 640 -1.99 -35.29 8.09
CA ILE A 640 -1.21 -35.09 6.88
C ILE A 640 0.25 -35.44 7.17
N GLU A 641 0.80 -36.37 6.38
CA GLU A 641 2.23 -36.61 6.40
C GLU A 641 2.99 -35.36 5.89
N ILE A 642 4.01 -34.96 6.63
CA ILE A 642 4.85 -33.85 6.20
C ILE A 642 5.77 -34.34 5.09
N SER A 643 5.72 -33.69 3.92
CA SER A 643 6.71 -33.97 2.88
C SER A 643 8.10 -33.63 3.39
N THR A 644 8.95 -34.61 3.48
CA THR A 644 10.38 -34.45 3.80
C THR A 644 11.21 -34.09 2.57
N ILE A 645 10.58 -34.07 1.37
CA ILE A 645 11.26 -33.69 0.13
C ILE A 645 11.29 -32.16 0.04
N PRO A 646 12.46 -31.53 0.14
CA PRO A 646 12.58 -30.08 0.01
C PRO A 646 12.20 -29.63 -1.40
N LYS A 647 11.62 -28.44 -1.51
CA LYS A 647 11.31 -27.81 -2.80
C LYS A 647 12.57 -27.18 -3.40
N ASP A 648 12.59 -27.00 -4.71
CA ASP A 648 13.75 -26.43 -5.45
C ASP A 648 14.25 -25.12 -4.87
N TYR A 649 13.37 -24.22 -4.43
CA TYR A 649 13.77 -22.98 -3.82
C TYR A 649 14.51 -23.14 -2.48
N GLN A 650 14.15 -24.18 -1.68
CA GLN A 650 14.82 -24.47 -0.41
C GLN A 650 16.23 -25.02 -0.66
N TYR A 651 16.40 -25.86 -1.68
CA TYR A 651 17.73 -26.27 -2.15
C TYR A 651 18.54 -25.07 -2.62
N ALA A 652 17.93 -24.16 -3.40
CA ALA A 652 18.60 -22.98 -3.91
C ALA A 652 19.05 -22.05 -2.76
N GLU A 653 18.23 -21.85 -1.73
CA GLU A 653 18.62 -21.06 -0.54
C GLU A 653 19.77 -21.73 0.23
N SER A 654 19.65 -23.03 0.53
CA SER A 654 20.71 -23.77 1.22
C SER A 654 22.03 -23.80 0.44
N LEU A 655 21.95 -23.94 -0.89
CA LEU A 655 23.14 -23.88 -1.75
C LEU A 655 23.78 -22.48 -1.73
N LYS A 656 22.97 -21.40 -1.81
CA LYS A 656 23.47 -20.02 -1.73
C LYS A 656 24.18 -19.75 -0.39
N GLU A 657 23.58 -20.21 0.71
CA GLU A 657 24.16 -20.06 2.04
C GLU A 657 25.48 -20.85 2.16
N ALA A 658 25.49 -22.11 1.72
CA ALA A 658 26.69 -22.95 1.72
C ALA A 658 27.80 -22.32 0.85
N PHE A 659 27.46 -21.90 -0.37
CA PHE A 659 28.41 -21.22 -1.26
C PHE A 659 28.98 -19.93 -0.66
N SER A 660 28.12 -19.13 -0.05
CA SER A 660 28.55 -17.87 0.57
C SER A 660 29.50 -18.13 1.74
N TRP A 661 29.22 -19.15 2.54
CA TRP A 661 30.06 -19.56 3.65
C TRP A 661 31.41 -20.13 3.15
N ASP A 662 31.39 -21.06 2.20
CA ASP A 662 32.60 -21.65 1.61
C ASP A 662 33.47 -20.58 0.97
N LEU A 663 32.89 -19.64 0.23
CA LEU A 663 33.59 -18.52 -0.36
C LEU A 663 34.26 -17.66 0.70
N SER A 664 33.54 -17.34 1.79
CA SER A 664 34.08 -16.58 2.90
C SER A 664 35.28 -17.29 3.56
N GLN A 665 35.19 -18.61 3.74
CA GLN A 665 36.28 -19.42 4.31
C GLN A 665 37.48 -19.49 3.37
N LYS A 666 37.26 -19.65 2.07
CA LYS A 666 38.35 -19.69 1.07
C LYS A 666 39.06 -18.35 0.92
N LEU A 667 38.31 -17.25 1.08
CA LEU A 667 38.87 -15.90 1.05
C LEU A 667 39.53 -15.50 2.38
N PHE A 668 39.19 -16.19 3.49
CA PHE A 668 39.76 -15.92 4.78
C PHE A 668 41.27 -16.25 4.79
N GLY A 669 42.11 -15.27 5.13
CA GLY A 669 43.56 -15.43 5.21
C GLY A 669 44.29 -15.48 3.87
N VAL A 670 43.58 -15.23 2.73
CA VAL A 670 44.25 -15.11 1.43
C VAL A 670 45.22 -13.93 1.45
N ASN A 671 46.52 -14.23 1.29
CA ASN A 671 47.54 -13.21 1.14
C ASN A 671 47.71 -12.87 -0.36
N LEU A 672 47.41 -11.63 -0.71
CA LEU A 672 47.54 -11.13 -2.07
C LEU A 672 48.91 -10.51 -2.25
N ASP A 673 49.84 -11.24 -2.86
CA ASP A 673 51.16 -10.68 -3.23
C ASP A 673 51.04 -9.83 -4.51
N ILE A 674 50.26 -8.76 -4.43
CA ILE A 674 50.03 -7.87 -5.57
C ILE A 674 51.33 -7.17 -5.98
N LYS A 675 52.17 -6.84 -5.03
CA LYS A 675 53.42 -6.07 -5.25
C LYS A 675 54.42 -6.78 -6.14
N SER A 676 54.45 -8.12 -6.14
CA SER A 676 55.30 -8.89 -7.05
C SER A 676 54.83 -8.89 -8.51
N HIS A 677 53.58 -8.54 -8.74
CA HIS A 677 52.95 -8.60 -10.06
C HIS A 677 52.75 -7.22 -10.72
N ILE A 678 53.17 -6.13 -10.05
CA ILE A 678 52.98 -4.77 -10.52
C ILE A 678 54.24 -3.94 -10.33
N GLN A 679 54.53 -3.09 -11.31
CA GLN A 679 55.63 -2.12 -11.16
C GLN A 679 55.35 -1.16 -10.03
N GLN A 680 56.36 -0.89 -9.19
CA GLN A 680 56.23 0.05 -8.08
C GLN A 680 55.93 1.47 -8.60
N PRO A 681 55.15 2.29 -7.87
CA PRO A 681 54.89 3.67 -8.26
C PRO A 681 56.18 4.48 -8.18
N TYR A 682 56.19 5.64 -8.84
CA TYR A 682 57.35 6.51 -8.80
C TYR A 682 57.78 6.83 -7.36
N LYS A 683 56.80 7.23 -6.51
CA LYS A 683 57.05 7.60 -5.12
C LYS A 683 55.73 7.61 -4.34
N PHE A 684 55.78 7.42 -3.03
CA PHE A 684 54.68 7.72 -2.11
C PHE A 684 54.92 9.08 -1.48
N LYS A 685 53.85 9.89 -1.40
CA LYS A 685 53.88 11.23 -0.79
C LYS A 685 52.69 11.44 0.14
N LYS A 686 52.94 12.17 1.24
CA LYS A 686 51.85 12.63 2.11
C LYS A 686 51.11 13.77 1.41
N ILE A 687 49.76 13.59 1.22
CA ILE A 687 48.88 14.54 0.60
C ILE A 687 47.71 14.77 1.58
N LYS A 688 47.35 16.03 1.80
CA LYS A 688 46.23 16.37 2.67
C LYS A 688 44.93 15.82 2.09
N ALA A 689 44.07 15.26 2.95
CA ALA A 689 42.79 14.72 2.53
C ALA A 689 41.87 15.78 1.86
N ASN A 690 41.97 17.05 2.25
CA ASN A 690 41.25 18.15 1.64
C ASN A 690 41.63 18.42 0.16
N ASN A 691 42.78 17.92 -0.30
CA ASN A 691 43.17 18.02 -1.72
C ASN A 691 42.58 16.89 -2.58
N ILE A 692 42.02 15.86 -1.95
CA ILE A 692 41.50 14.65 -2.62
C ILE A 692 39.99 14.53 -2.43
N PHE A 693 39.47 14.97 -1.25
CA PHE A 693 38.11 14.70 -0.84
C PHE A 693 37.37 15.94 -0.34
N THR A 694 36.05 15.91 -0.53
CA THR A 694 35.12 16.72 0.23
C THR A 694 34.34 15.85 1.21
N ILE A 695 33.93 16.41 2.34
CA ILE A 695 33.09 15.74 3.35
C ILE A 695 31.92 16.62 3.73
N LYS A 696 30.72 16.03 3.79
CA LYS A 696 29.49 16.71 4.19
C LYS A 696 28.62 15.77 5.03
N GLY A 697 27.77 16.35 5.87
CA GLY A 697 26.72 15.56 6.51
C GLY A 697 25.82 14.90 5.44
N ALA A 698 25.53 13.63 5.59
CA ALA A 698 24.56 12.95 4.74
C ALA A 698 23.16 13.31 5.27
N THR A 699 22.60 14.42 4.78
CA THR A 699 21.32 14.99 5.22
C THR A 699 20.36 15.16 4.05
N PRO A 700 19.03 15.00 4.29
CA PRO A 700 18.40 14.59 5.54
C PRO A 700 18.76 13.14 5.94
N SER A 701 18.81 12.87 7.24
CA SER A 701 18.97 11.52 7.76
C SER A 701 17.61 10.89 8.00
N TYR A 702 17.54 9.58 7.80
CA TYR A 702 16.32 8.80 7.91
C TYR A 702 16.41 7.79 9.05
N ASP A 703 15.29 7.53 9.71
CA ASP A 703 15.18 6.44 10.66
C ASP A 703 14.66 5.17 9.97
N LYS A 704 14.74 4.03 10.67
CA LYS A 704 14.27 2.74 10.15
C LYS A 704 12.79 2.77 9.74
N GLY A 705 11.99 3.62 10.40
CA GLY A 705 10.58 3.85 10.09
C GLY A 705 10.31 4.68 8.84
N ASP A 706 11.33 5.36 8.30
CA ASP A 706 11.22 6.17 7.08
C ASP A 706 11.54 5.36 5.81
N LEU A 707 11.95 4.09 5.97
CA LEU A 707 12.30 3.24 4.84
C LEU A 707 11.04 2.85 4.05
N GLU A 708 11.15 2.96 2.74
CA GLU A 708 10.06 2.63 1.82
C GLU A 708 10.17 1.17 1.34
N PRO A 709 9.06 0.48 1.11
CA PRO A 709 9.09 -0.85 0.52
C PRO A 709 9.67 -0.80 -0.89
N ILE A 710 10.39 -1.84 -1.28
CA ILE A 710 10.90 -2.01 -2.64
C ILE A 710 9.75 -2.57 -3.47
N ILE A 711 9.44 -1.90 -4.57
CA ILE A 711 8.42 -2.31 -5.53
C ILE A 711 9.12 -2.99 -6.71
N ASP A 712 8.58 -4.11 -7.19
CA ASP A 712 9.13 -4.82 -8.35
C ASP A 712 9.23 -3.89 -9.58
N GLY A 713 10.43 -3.85 -10.18
CA GLY A 713 10.73 -2.99 -11.32
C GLY A 713 11.19 -1.57 -10.96
N GLU A 714 11.24 -1.21 -9.68
CA GLU A 714 11.83 0.04 -9.19
C GLU A 714 13.26 -0.18 -8.65
N ASP A 715 14.06 0.90 -8.68
CA ASP A 715 15.41 0.87 -8.13
C ASP A 715 15.38 0.67 -6.61
N SER A 716 16.24 -0.17 -6.10
CA SER A 716 16.49 -0.32 -4.66
C SER A 716 17.71 0.47 -4.25
N TYR A 717 17.68 1.03 -3.04
CA TYR A 717 18.70 1.91 -2.48
C TYR A 717 19.27 1.31 -1.19
N ASP A 718 20.58 1.46 -0.98
CA ASP A 718 21.20 1.02 0.26
C ASP A 718 20.84 1.98 1.40
N TYR A 719 20.42 1.46 2.57
CA TYR A 719 20.23 2.25 3.77
C TYR A 719 21.43 2.09 4.71
N ILE A 720 22.17 3.18 4.87
CA ILE A 720 23.47 3.20 5.53
C ILE A 720 23.33 3.73 6.95
N LYS A 721 23.92 3.01 7.90
CA LYS A 721 24.07 3.43 9.29
C LYS A 721 25.54 3.48 9.72
N ARG A 722 25.73 3.80 10.99
CA ARG A 722 27.06 3.96 11.64
C ARG A 722 27.72 2.64 12.07
N THR A 723 27.26 1.49 11.57
CA THR A 723 27.88 0.17 11.83
C THR A 723 29.00 -0.12 10.83
N SER A 724 29.94 -0.99 11.20
CA SER A 724 30.94 -1.56 10.29
C SER A 724 30.49 -2.89 9.65
N GLU A 725 29.46 -3.52 10.21
CA GLU A 725 28.92 -4.77 9.68
C GLU A 725 28.29 -4.54 8.31
N ASN A 726 28.41 -5.53 7.43
CA ASN A 726 27.87 -5.50 6.08
C ASN A 726 28.17 -4.17 5.35
N GLN A 727 29.40 -3.66 5.48
CA GLN A 727 29.82 -2.37 4.90
C GLN A 727 28.92 -1.17 5.32
N GLY A 728 28.34 -1.22 6.51
CA GLY A 728 27.44 -0.18 7.00
C GLY A 728 26.03 -0.24 6.43
N ILE A 729 25.72 -1.21 5.55
CA ILE A 729 24.39 -1.41 4.97
C ILE A 729 23.53 -2.15 6.00
N CYS A 730 22.61 -1.42 6.61
CA CYS A 730 21.67 -2.00 7.58
C CYS A 730 20.43 -2.55 6.94
N ASP A 731 20.07 -2.02 5.76
CA ASP A 731 18.85 -2.40 5.05
C ASP A 731 18.87 -1.93 3.59
N THR A 732 17.89 -2.36 2.82
CA THR A 732 17.58 -1.82 1.49
C THR A 732 16.21 -1.16 1.52
N THR A 733 16.04 -0.07 0.80
CA THR A 733 14.79 0.69 0.75
C THR A 733 14.40 1.02 -0.69
N GLY A 734 13.10 1.21 -0.93
CA GLY A 734 12.60 1.86 -2.14
C GLY A 734 12.97 3.35 -2.14
N TYR A 735 12.50 4.08 -3.13
CA TYR A 735 12.73 5.52 -3.26
C TYR A 735 12.05 6.30 -2.11
N ILE A 736 12.82 7.11 -1.40
CA ILE A 736 12.30 7.96 -0.31
C ILE A 736 12.13 9.42 -0.79
N SER A 737 13.22 10.05 -1.27
CA SER A 737 13.19 11.43 -1.75
C SER A 737 14.45 11.78 -2.55
N ASP A 738 14.37 12.75 -3.47
CA ASP A 738 15.55 13.26 -4.18
C ASP A 738 16.51 14.04 -3.27
N SER A 739 15.99 14.75 -2.29
CA SER A 739 16.79 15.61 -1.41
C SER A 739 17.71 14.81 -0.47
N GLY A 740 17.35 13.56 -0.17
CA GLY A 740 18.11 12.68 0.74
C GLY A 740 18.83 11.55 0.03
N LYS A 741 18.68 11.45 -1.29
CA LYS A 741 19.36 10.44 -2.10
C LYS A 741 20.80 10.85 -2.35
N HIS A 742 21.73 9.99 -1.95
CA HIS A 742 23.14 10.15 -2.22
C HIS A 742 23.54 9.25 -3.39
N PRO A 743 24.36 9.76 -4.34
CA PRO A 743 24.69 9.01 -5.54
C PRO A 743 25.69 7.87 -5.26
N ALA A 744 25.61 6.83 -6.07
CA ALA A 744 26.66 5.84 -6.25
C ALA A 744 28.01 6.54 -6.57
N GLY A 745 29.12 5.86 -6.36
CA GLY A 745 30.45 6.43 -6.60
C GLY A 745 31.01 7.29 -5.46
N THR A 746 30.27 7.46 -4.37
CA THR A 746 30.68 8.19 -3.17
C THR A 746 31.10 7.25 -2.05
N PHE A 747 31.65 7.80 -0.95
CA PHE A 747 31.91 7.04 0.27
C PHE A 747 30.96 7.46 1.39
N SER A 748 30.60 6.52 2.24
CA SER A 748 29.95 6.80 3.52
C SER A 748 30.95 6.63 4.66
N LEU A 749 30.88 7.50 5.67
CA LEU A 749 31.59 7.39 6.94
C LEU A 749 30.61 7.28 8.09
N GLY A 750 30.57 6.16 8.77
CA GLY A 750 29.79 5.96 9.98
C GLY A 750 30.52 6.50 11.21
N LEU A 751 29.98 7.53 11.88
CA LEU A 751 30.68 8.24 12.97
C LEU A 751 30.77 7.48 14.29
N MET A 752 30.30 6.25 14.38
CA MET A 752 30.45 5.43 15.59
C MET A 752 31.74 4.59 15.55
N GLN A 753 31.99 3.99 14.40
CA GLN A 753 33.14 3.09 14.20
C GLN A 753 34.21 3.69 13.28
N MET A 754 33.96 4.90 12.77
CA MET A 754 34.86 5.66 11.88
C MET A 754 35.36 4.84 10.68
N MET A 755 34.46 4.00 10.12
CA MET A 755 34.74 3.17 8.96
C MET A 755 34.19 3.81 7.69
N PHE A 756 35.01 3.77 6.64
CA PHE A 756 34.71 4.30 5.32
C PHE A 756 34.35 3.17 4.37
N PHE A 757 33.22 3.33 3.64
CA PHE A 757 32.80 2.35 2.65
C PHE A 757 32.42 3.02 1.34
N TYR A 758 32.94 2.50 0.23
CA TYR A 758 32.58 2.90 -1.12
C TYR A 758 31.15 2.43 -1.46
N ARG A 759 30.34 3.30 -2.08
CA ARG A 759 28.96 3.03 -2.43
C ARG A 759 28.82 2.71 -3.91
N LYS A 760 28.44 1.47 -4.21
CA LYS A 760 28.22 0.99 -5.59
C LYS A 760 26.84 1.32 -6.12
N ARG A 761 25.89 1.61 -5.23
CA ARG A 761 24.51 1.99 -5.55
C ARG A 761 24.18 3.31 -4.87
N ASP A 762 23.15 3.98 -5.39
CA ASP A 762 22.56 5.14 -4.72
C ASP A 762 22.06 4.73 -3.33
N TRP A 763 22.14 5.63 -2.36
CA TRP A 763 21.92 5.30 -0.97
C TRP A 763 21.25 6.41 -0.16
N TYR A 764 20.66 6.04 0.95
CA TYR A 764 20.08 6.92 1.96
C TYR A 764 20.82 6.72 3.29
N ALA A 765 20.94 7.81 4.04
CA ALA A 765 21.69 7.82 5.28
C ALA A 765 20.79 7.79 6.52
N GLY A 766 21.16 6.99 7.51
CA GLY A 766 20.70 7.14 8.88
C GLY A 766 21.48 8.24 9.63
N GLN A 767 21.17 8.40 10.91
CA GLN A 767 21.82 9.40 11.76
C GLN A 767 23.32 9.13 11.91
N PHE A 768 24.09 10.19 12.01
CA PHE A 768 25.55 10.16 12.21
C PHE A 768 26.33 9.43 11.10
N VAL A 769 25.92 9.68 9.86
CA VAL A 769 26.66 9.26 8.66
C VAL A 769 27.09 10.51 7.91
N LYS A 770 28.31 10.48 7.38
CA LYS A 770 28.85 11.52 6.49
C LYS A 770 29.00 10.97 5.08
N LYS A 771 28.80 11.84 4.09
CA LYS A 771 29.11 11.58 2.69
C LYS A 771 30.47 12.18 2.35
N ILE A 772 31.30 11.41 1.65
CA ILE A 772 32.63 11.83 1.17
C ILE A 772 32.67 11.61 -0.34
N GLU A 773 33.18 12.59 -1.05
CA GLU A 773 33.31 12.57 -2.50
C GLU A 773 34.75 12.88 -2.90
N CYS A 774 35.26 12.19 -3.94
CA CYS A 774 36.50 12.60 -4.59
C CYS A 774 36.30 13.94 -5.30
N ILE A 775 37.32 14.78 -5.25
CA ILE A 775 37.34 16.06 -6.00
C ILE A 775 37.55 15.77 -7.48
N ASP A 776 38.48 14.85 -7.79
CA ASP A 776 38.77 14.40 -9.13
C ASP A 776 37.80 13.29 -9.57
N ASP A 777 37.64 13.10 -10.87
CA ASP A 777 36.97 11.93 -11.42
C ASP A 777 37.90 10.70 -11.33
N VAL A 778 37.58 9.78 -10.43
CA VAL A 778 38.39 8.64 -10.07
C VAL A 778 37.64 7.35 -10.38
N SER A 779 38.31 6.37 -10.99
CA SER A 779 37.70 5.08 -11.31
C SER A 779 37.27 4.31 -10.05
N GLU A 780 36.31 3.36 -10.21
CA GLU A 780 35.83 2.52 -9.12
C GLU A 780 36.96 1.78 -8.42
N ASP A 781 37.89 1.22 -9.19
CA ASP A 781 39.02 0.45 -8.64
C ASP A 781 39.99 1.34 -7.85
N ALA A 782 40.29 2.54 -8.35
CA ALA A 782 41.08 3.50 -7.60
C ALA A 782 40.35 4.00 -6.33
N LYS A 783 39.02 4.13 -6.36
CA LYS A 783 38.21 4.42 -5.15
C LYS A 783 38.28 3.30 -4.13
N LEU A 784 38.30 2.02 -4.52
CA LEU A 784 38.53 0.90 -3.58
C LEU A 784 39.92 0.94 -2.92
N TYR A 785 40.96 1.33 -3.67
CA TYR A 785 42.28 1.59 -3.08
C TYR A 785 42.20 2.70 -2.04
N LEU A 786 41.58 3.83 -2.40
CA LEU A 786 41.38 4.96 -1.51
C LEU A 786 40.56 4.60 -0.26
N GLN A 787 39.55 3.74 -0.36
CA GLN A 787 38.83 3.24 0.82
C GLN A 787 39.74 2.60 1.83
N THR A 788 40.70 1.78 1.36
CA THR A 788 41.66 1.12 2.24
C THR A 788 42.57 2.14 2.93
N VAL A 789 43.05 3.14 2.19
CA VAL A 789 43.84 4.25 2.75
C VAL A 789 43.05 5.05 3.77
N LEU A 790 41.76 5.37 3.46
CA LEU A 790 40.86 6.09 4.36
C LEU A 790 40.62 5.30 5.66
N ASN A 791 40.42 4.00 5.59
CA ASN A 791 40.27 3.15 6.77
C ASN A 791 41.54 3.06 7.64
N GLY A 792 42.69 3.38 7.06
CA GLY A 792 43.92 3.61 7.82
C GLY A 792 43.85 4.82 8.78
N LEU A 793 42.87 5.75 8.56
CA LEU A 793 42.66 6.88 9.47
C LEU A 793 41.75 6.54 10.66
N THR A 794 41.05 5.39 10.64
CA THR A 794 40.09 5.02 11.69
C THR A 794 40.67 5.15 13.12
N PRO A 795 41.86 4.64 13.46
CA PRO A 795 42.38 4.78 14.81
C PRO A 795 42.57 6.24 15.24
N LYS A 796 42.96 7.10 14.28
CA LYS A 796 43.13 8.53 14.54
C LYS A 796 41.74 9.19 14.76
N LEU A 797 40.77 8.92 13.91
CA LEU A 797 39.45 9.54 14.00
C LEU A 797 38.68 9.13 15.26
N LEU A 798 38.83 7.88 15.72
CA LEU A 798 38.27 7.38 16.96
C LEU A 798 38.79 8.10 18.23
N SER A 799 39.93 8.73 18.15
CA SER A 799 40.50 9.47 19.29
C SER A 799 39.95 10.89 19.46
N TYR A 800 39.08 11.35 18.55
CA TYR A 800 38.50 12.67 18.59
C TYR A 800 36.97 12.65 18.78
N LEU A 801 36.43 13.80 19.23
CA LEU A 801 34.96 13.95 19.34
C LEU A 801 34.30 13.98 17.96
N VAL A 802 33.11 13.41 17.84
CA VAL A 802 32.34 13.31 16.59
C VAL A 802 32.18 14.65 15.87
N ARG A 803 32.04 15.74 16.63
CA ARG A 803 31.90 17.12 16.07
C ARG A 803 33.15 17.62 15.35
N ASP A 804 34.31 17.08 15.67
CA ASP A 804 35.61 17.52 15.12
C ASP A 804 36.08 16.67 13.93
N VAL A 805 35.36 15.58 13.65
CA VAL A 805 35.77 14.55 12.65
C VAL A 805 35.99 15.15 11.27
N GLU A 806 35.12 16.06 10.80
CA GLU A 806 35.26 16.68 9.46
C GLU A 806 36.58 17.43 9.35
N ARG A 807 36.88 18.28 10.31
CA ARG A 807 38.12 19.06 10.34
C ARG A 807 39.34 18.16 10.43
N ILE A 808 39.31 17.19 11.36
CA ILE A 808 40.45 16.26 11.55
C ILE A 808 40.68 15.39 10.31
N PHE A 809 39.61 14.96 9.65
CA PHE A 809 39.67 14.21 8.39
C PHE A 809 40.32 15.03 7.29
N LEU A 810 39.88 16.25 7.04
CA LEU A 810 40.38 17.10 5.98
C LEU A 810 41.87 17.50 6.22
N ASP A 811 42.29 17.67 7.48
CA ASP A 811 43.65 17.99 7.87
C ASP A 811 44.57 16.76 7.93
N SER A 812 44.03 15.54 7.73
CA SER A 812 44.82 14.34 7.78
C SER A 812 45.67 14.17 6.53
N ASP A 813 46.91 13.59 6.74
CA ASP A 813 47.81 13.23 5.68
C ASP A 813 47.51 11.80 5.19
N LEU A 814 47.31 11.64 3.90
CA LEU A 814 47.13 10.37 3.21
C LEU A 814 48.43 10.05 2.48
N LEU A 815 48.99 8.87 2.68
CA LEU A 815 50.16 8.42 1.96
C LEU A 815 49.74 7.78 0.62
N LEU A 816 49.90 8.55 -0.46
CA LEU A 816 49.41 8.17 -1.79
C LEU A 816 50.57 8.04 -2.80
N PRO A 817 50.43 7.14 -3.81
CA PRO A 817 51.36 7.08 -4.92
C PRO A 817 51.25 8.32 -5.79
N ILE A 818 52.37 8.80 -6.29
CA ILE A 818 52.44 9.98 -7.17
C ILE A 818 53.20 9.66 -8.46
N LYS A 819 52.84 10.35 -9.52
CA LYS A 819 53.56 10.39 -10.81
C LYS A 819 54.83 11.25 -10.69
N LYS A 820 55.66 11.24 -11.73
CA LYS A 820 56.92 12.06 -11.79
C LYS A 820 56.64 13.56 -11.75
N ASP A 821 55.48 14.00 -12.20
CA ASP A 821 55.04 15.39 -12.15
C ASP A 821 54.54 15.85 -10.78
N GLY A 822 54.42 14.91 -9.85
CA GLY A 822 53.92 15.15 -8.48
C GLY A 822 52.45 15.04 -8.27
N SER A 823 51.66 14.76 -9.34
CA SER A 823 50.21 14.45 -9.28
C SER A 823 49.96 13.08 -8.67
N VAL A 824 48.75 12.87 -8.15
CA VAL A 824 48.31 11.54 -7.62
C VAL A 824 48.24 10.55 -8.75
N ASP A 825 48.75 9.33 -8.54
CA ASP A 825 48.73 8.28 -9.54
C ASP A 825 47.54 7.34 -9.37
N TYR A 826 46.35 7.82 -9.80
CA TYR A 826 45.12 7.05 -9.77
C TYR A 826 45.17 5.82 -10.69
N GLU A 827 45.92 5.91 -11.82
CA GLU A 827 46.10 4.80 -12.76
C GLU A 827 46.83 3.64 -12.08
N TRP A 828 47.88 3.94 -11.29
CA TRP A 828 48.58 2.92 -10.53
C TRP A 828 47.68 2.29 -9.44
N MET A 829 46.85 3.09 -8.75
CA MET A 829 45.90 2.58 -7.76
C MET A 829 44.89 1.63 -8.40
N GLU A 830 44.38 2.00 -9.56
CA GLU A 830 43.46 1.19 -10.36
C GLU A 830 44.11 -0.14 -10.75
N LEU A 831 45.33 -0.09 -11.32
CA LEU A 831 46.08 -1.28 -11.72
C LEU A 831 46.36 -2.18 -10.50
N TYR A 832 46.66 -1.61 -9.34
CA TYR A 832 46.88 -2.36 -8.10
C TYR A 832 45.65 -3.19 -7.72
N ILE A 833 44.47 -2.58 -7.72
CA ILE A 833 43.22 -3.28 -7.38
C ILE A 833 42.81 -4.28 -8.46
N GLN A 834 42.98 -3.95 -9.75
CA GLN A 834 42.71 -4.88 -10.85
C GLN A 834 43.60 -6.12 -10.77
N THR A 835 44.87 -5.94 -10.44
CA THR A 835 45.80 -7.07 -10.23
C THR A 835 45.33 -7.95 -9.06
N GLY A 836 44.97 -7.33 -7.93
CA GLY A 836 44.42 -8.07 -6.79
C GLY A 836 43.13 -8.84 -7.13
N LYS A 837 42.21 -8.23 -7.89
CA LYS A 837 41.00 -8.89 -8.39
C LYS A 837 41.36 -10.10 -9.27
N LYS A 838 42.31 -9.97 -10.19
CA LYS A 838 42.74 -11.10 -11.05
C LYS A 838 43.30 -12.25 -10.24
N ILE A 839 44.19 -11.97 -9.26
CA ILE A 839 44.77 -13.01 -8.38
C ILE A 839 43.62 -13.74 -7.62
N LEU A 840 42.68 -12.99 -7.07
CA LEU A 840 41.50 -13.58 -6.39
C LEU A 840 40.66 -14.42 -7.34
N GLN A 841 40.38 -13.92 -8.55
CA GLN A 841 39.60 -14.65 -9.54
C GLN A 841 40.26 -15.97 -9.97
N GLU A 842 41.61 -15.97 -10.14
CA GLU A 842 42.35 -17.19 -10.46
C GLU A 842 42.31 -18.19 -9.31
N GLN A 843 42.45 -17.74 -8.05
CA GLN A 843 42.32 -18.61 -6.90
C GLN A 843 40.92 -19.19 -6.75
N LEU A 844 39.85 -18.39 -6.97
CA LEU A 844 38.47 -18.85 -6.96
C LEU A 844 38.16 -19.82 -8.09
N LYS A 845 38.70 -19.56 -9.30
CA LYS A 845 38.58 -20.45 -10.45
C LYS A 845 39.20 -21.82 -10.14
N ASN A 846 40.44 -21.84 -9.65
CA ASN A 846 41.09 -23.07 -9.25
C ASN A 846 40.35 -23.84 -8.14
N TRP A 847 39.65 -23.12 -7.25
CA TRP A 847 38.81 -23.76 -6.24
C TRP A 847 37.51 -24.33 -6.81
N LEU A 848 36.90 -23.69 -7.79
CA LEU A 848 35.67 -24.17 -8.44
C LEU A 848 35.90 -25.34 -9.38
N GLU A 849 37.12 -25.50 -9.90
CA GLU A 849 37.53 -26.61 -10.79
C GLU A 849 37.97 -27.89 -10.03
N VAL A 850 38.07 -27.85 -8.69
CA VAL A 850 38.40 -28.99 -7.79
C VAL A 850 37.09 -29.53 -7.17
#